data_8767036769b82e629c690b5ae5fafe27
#
_entry.id   8767036769b82e629c690b5ae5fafe27
#
_cell.length_a   1.000
_cell.length_b   1.000
_cell.length_c   1.000
_cell.angle_alpha   90.00
_cell.angle_beta   90.00
_cell.angle_gamma   90.00
#
_symmetry.space_group_name_H-M   'P 1'
#
loop_
_entity.id
_entity.type
_entity.pdbx_description
1 polymer ?
#
loop_
_entity_poly.entity_id
_entity_poly.type
_entity_poly.pdbx_seq_one_letter_code
_entity_poly.pdbx_strand_id
1 'polypeptide(L)'
;MTQIIEVDRRLAIEEAAARVIADPANSRVAARLLAEEIADEAAAHGVRTFSESIAATHAAGLIQDGLAEFVAAHAAELDALVRAEADDRFEYFGLRTVYDRYLLRHPETRAVLERPQHFFLRVACGLSESVAEAAELYALMSTLSYLPSSPTLFNSGARRPQLSSCFLLDSPRDELEAIYDRYGQVARLSKYAGGIGISWTRVRSRGSLIRGTNGHSNGIVPWLRTLDSSVAAVNQGGRRKGAACVYLETWHADIEEFLELRDNTGEDARRTHNLNLANWVPDEFMRRVEADEVWSLFDPKEVPDLTDLYGDAFTRAYRAYEAAGRHVRQIPARTLYGRMMRTLAQTGNGWMTFKDAANRTSNQTGRPGNVIHLSNLCTEILEVTSDAETAVCNLGSINLAAHLDDGGVDWDRLRTTVRTAVRFLDRTIDLGFYPTPEAEAANKRWRPIGLGVMGLADVFFTLRLPFDSPEALELSTRIAEEIALAAYDTSADLAAERGRHPSYAETRAAGGVLHPDHYVTGTEQWDAVREKVARSGLRNSLMIAIAPTATIASIAGCYECIEPQVSNVFKRETLSGEFLQVNRYLVADLQARGLWTQQLRDDLKRADGSVQTIPGIPDDLKVLYRTAWELPQKALIDLAAARQPYIDQSQSLNLFMASPTIGKLSSMYAYAWKRGLKTTYYLRSRPATRIAQTTVQTPSAEAIACSLENPETCEACQ
;
A
#
# COMPACT_ATOMS: atom_id res chain seq x y z
N MET A 1 5.96 -6.21 -45.65
CA MET A 1 5.30 -7.37 -45.05
C MET A 1 5.23 -7.24 -43.54
N THR A 2 6.32 -6.98 -42.84
CA THR A 2 6.38 -6.83 -41.37
C THR A 2 5.45 -5.72 -40.81
N GLN A 3 5.45 -4.53 -41.42
CA GLN A 3 4.58 -3.42 -41.04
C GLN A 3 3.08 -3.71 -41.20
N ILE A 4 2.67 -4.48 -42.19
CA ILE A 4 1.28 -4.86 -42.43
C ILE A 4 0.82 -5.85 -41.33
N ILE A 5 1.68 -6.82 -40.98
CA ILE A 5 1.38 -7.80 -39.90
C ILE A 5 1.30 -7.12 -38.54
N GLU A 6 2.13 -6.12 -38.24
CA GLU A 6 2.08 -5.33 -37.02
C GLU A 6 0.79 -4.50 -36.91
N VAL A 7 0.34 -3.89 -38.00
CA VAL A 7 -0.93 -3.11 -38.04
C VAL A 7 -2.12 -4.05 -37.80
N ASP A 8 -2.14 -5.22 -38.45
CA ASP A 8 -3.21 -6.20 -38.31
C ASP A 8 -3.29 -6.75 -36.86
N ARG A 9 -2.13 -7.02 -36.21
CA ARG A 9 -2.10 -7.53 -34.83
C ARG A 9 -2.57 -6.48 -33.83
N ARG A 10 -2.13 -5.21 -33.97
CA ARG A 10 -2.57 -4.12 -33.09
C ARG A 10 -4.08 -3.90 -33.17
N LEU A 11 -4.65 -3.93 -34.37
CA LEU A 11 -6.12 -3.88 -34.56
C LEU A 11 -6.82 -5.07 -33.91
N ALA A 12 -6.27 -6.27 -34.02
CA ALA A 12 -6.83 -7.46 -33.37
C ALA A 12 -6.82 -7.38 -31.83
N ILE A 13 -5.76 -6.81 -31.26
CA ILE A 13 -5.67 -6.52 -29.81
C ILE A 13 -6.76 -5.52 -29.39
N GLU A 14 -6.88 -4.40 -30.12
CA GLU A 14 -7.89 -3.36 -29.84
C GLU A 14 -9.32 -3.91 -29.97
N GLU A 15 -9.60 -4.70 -31.00
CA GLU A 15 -10.89 -5.35 -31.17
C GLU A 15 -11.24 -6.32 -30.03
N ALA A 16 -10.27 -7.16 -29.62
CA ALA A 16 -10.46 -8.06 -28.48
C ALA A 16 -10.69 -7.27 -27.19
N ALA A 17 -9.88 -6.24 -26.93
CA ALA A 17 -10.03 -5.39 -25.75
C ALA A 17 -11.37 -4.67 -25.71
N ALA A 18 -11.89 -4.19 -26.84
CA ALA A 18 -13.21 -3.55 -26.95
C ALA A 18 -14.37 -4.50 -26.63
N ARG A 19 -14.18 -5.82 -26.80
CA ARG A 19 -15.20 -6.84 -26.55
C ARG A 19 -15.22 -7.37 -25.11
N VAL A 20 -14.32 -6.94 -24.23
CA VAL A 20 -14.20 -7.43 -22.84
C VAL A 20 -15.51 -7.28 -22.05
N ILE A 21 -16.28 -6.20 -22.26
CA ILE A 21 -17.58 -6.04 -21.60
C ILE A 21 -18.59 -7.08 -22.10
N ALA A 22 -18.56 -7.44 -23.38
CA ALA A 22 -19.49 -8.42 -23.90
C ALA A 22 -19.16 -9.83 -23.40
N ASP A 23 -17.86 -10.15 -23.38
CA ASP A 23 -17.34 -11.40 -22.85
C ASP A 23 -15.93 -11.16 -22.26
N PRO A 24 -15.76 -11.30 -20.92
CA PRO A 24 -14.45 -11.12 -20.25
C PRO A 24 -13.35 -12.01 -20.79
N ALA A 25 -13.65 -13.16 -21.40
CA ALA A 25 -12.63 -14.04 -22.01
C ALA A 25 -11.79 -13.33 -23.09
N ASN A 26 -12.32 -12.28 -23.73
CA ASN A 26 -11.59 -11.48 -24.70
C ASN A 26 -10.39 -10.74 -24.09
N SER A 27 -10.37 -10.51 -22.79
CA SER A 27 -9.20 -9.95 -22.11
C SER A 27 -7.96 -10.86 -22.25
N ARG A 28 -8.14 -12.17 -22.09
CA ARG A 28 -7.04 -13.15 -22.29
C ARG A 28 -6.66 -13.30 -23.75
N VAL A 29 -7.60 -13.16 -24.67
CA VAL A 29 -7.31 -13.15 -26.11
C VAL A 29 -6.41 -11.96 -26.45
N ALA A 30 -6.77 -10.76 -26.00
CA ALA A 30 -5.97 -9.56 -26.21
C ALA A 30 -4.59 -9.67 -25.52
N ALA A 31 -4.51 -10.26 -24.31
CA ALA A 31 -3.26 -10.50 -23.62
C ALA A 31 -2.32 -11.43 -24.38
N ARG A 32 -2.84 -12.54 -24.93
CA ARG A 32 -2.06 -13.48 -25.72
C ARG A 32 -1.47 -12.81 -26.97
N LEU A 33 -2.28 -12.06 -27.71
CA LEU A 33 -1.81 -11.33 -28.89
C LEU A 33 -0.72 -10.30 -28.51
N LEU A 34 -0.86 -9.63 -27.39
CA LEU A 34 0.16 -8.70 -26.86
C LEU A 34 1.43 -9.45 -26.46
N ALA A 35 1.34 -10.62 -25.82
CA ALA A 35 2.51 -11.44 -25.47
C ALA A 35 3.32 -11.86 -26.71
N GLU A 36 2.61 -12.22 -27.80
CA GLU A 36 3.25 -12.50 -29.09
C GLU A 36 3.94 -11.27 -29.69
N GLU A 37 3.29 -10.08 -29.62
CA GLU A 37 3.90 -8.82 -30.07
C GLU A 37 5.19 -8.51 -29.28
N ILE A 38 5.16 -8.65 -27.96
CA ILE A 38 6.32 -8.46 -27.09
C ILE A 38 7.45 -9.45 -27.43
N ALA A 39 7.10 -10.71 -27.69
CA ALA A 39 8.07 -11.74 -28.04
C ALA A 39 8.73 -11.45 -29.38
N ASP A 40 8.00 -11.00 -30.39
CA ASP A 40 8.51 -10.62 -31.69
C ASP A 40 9.39 -9.36 -31.62
N GLU A 41 8.98 -8.35 -30.86
CA GLU A 41 9.78 -7.14 -30.61
C GLU A 41 11.12 -7.50 -29.95
N ALA A 42 11.09 -8.30 -28.89
CA ALA A 42 12.31 -8.73 -28.19
C ALA A 42 13.22 -9.58 -29.11
N ALA A 43 12.66 -10.50 -29.89
CA ALA A 43 13.40 -11.33 -30.82
C ALA A 43 14.06 -10.53 -31.95
N ALA A 44 13.42 -9.45 -32.44
CA ALA A 44 14.00 -8.53 -33.41
C ALA A 44 15.29 -7.84 -32.92
N HIS A 45 15.44 -7.75 -31.60
CA HIS A 45 16.63 -7.21 -30.90
C HIS A 45 17.55 -8.31 -30.34
N GLY A 46 17.42 -9.55 -30.80
CA GLY A 46 18.30 -10.67 -30.42
C GLY A 46 17.96 -11.32 -29.08
N VAL A 47 16.80 -11.01 -28.48
CA VAL A 47 16.37 -11.56 -27.20
C VAL A 47 15.32 -12.65 -27.40
N ARG A 48 15.77 -13.93 -27.40
CA ARG A 48 14.91 -15.11 -27.51
C ARG A 48 14.86 -15.94 -26.23
N THR A 49 16.01 -16.00 -25.51
CA THR A 49 16.13 -16.71 -24.23
C THR A 49 16.30 -15.75 -23.05
N PHE A 50 16.17 -16.25 -21.83
CA PHE A 50 16.40 -15.45 -20.62
C PHE A 50 17.87 -15.01 -20.52
N SER A 51 18.80 -15.89 -20.79
CA SER A 51 20.24 -15.58 -20.77
C SER A 51 20.62 -14.49 -21.78
N GLU A 52 20.03 -14.50 -22.98
CA GLU A 52 20.20 -13.43 -23.98
C GLU A 52 19.60 -12.10 -23.48
N SER A 53 18.46 -12.15 -22.81
CA SER A 53 17.83 -10.96 -22.20
C SER A 53 18.75 -10.31 -21.17
N ILE A 54 19.34 -11.09 -20.27
CA ILE A 54 20.27 -10.59 -19.26
C ILE A 54 21.56 -10.06 -19.90
N ALA A 55 22.11 -10.76 -20.91
CA ALA A 55 23.29 -10.29 -21.63
C ALA A 55 23.02 -8.92 -22.31
N ALA A 56 21.88 -8.78 -23.00
CA ALA A 56 21.50 -7.54 -23.67
C ALA A 56 21.27 -6.38 -22.68
N THR A 57 20.56 -6.64 -21.59
CA THR A 57 20.30 -5.63 -20.56
C THR A 57 21.55 -5.25 -19.77
N HIS A 58 22.48 -6.18 -19.55
CA HIS A 58 23.78 -5.91 -18.96
C HIS A 58 24.65 -5.05 -19.89
N ALA A 59 24.73 -5.40 -21.19
CA ALA A 59 25.44 -4.60 -22.20
C ALA A 59 24.89 -3.17 -22.32
N ALA A 60 23.56 -3.01 -22.12
CA ALA A 60 22.89 -1.70 -22.08
C ALA A 60 23.11 -0.94 -20.74
N GLY A 61 23.88 -1.51 -19.81
CA GLY A 61 24.22 -0.89 -18.52
C GLY A 61 23.10 -0.86 -17.48
N LEU A 62 22.08 -1.73 -17.62
CA LEU A 62 20.91 -1.76 -16.74
C LEU A 62 21.06 -2.75 -15.58
N ILE A 63 21.74 -3.85 -15.80
CA ILE A 63 21.90 -5.00 -14.86
C ILE A 63 23.26 -4.93 -14.17
N GLN A 64 23.32 -5.37 -12.91
CA GLN A 64 24.54 -5.50 -12.13
C GLN A 64 25.41 -6.67 -12.60
N ASP A 65 26.74 -6.53 -12.45
CA ASP A 65 27.71 -7.51 -12.96
C ASP A 65 27.49 -8.90 -12.33
N GLY A 66 27.29 -8.98 -11.02
CA GLY A 66 27.09 -10.25 -10.31
C GLY A 66 25.88 -11.07 -10.78
N LEU A 67 24.77 -10.40 -11.16
CA LEU A 67 23.63 -11.10 -11.76
C LEU A 67 23.96 -11.61 -13.16
N ALA A 68 24.64 -10.81 -13.97
CA ALA A 68 25.05 -11.22 -15.31
C ALA A 68 25.99 -12.43 -15.25
N GLU A 69 26.95 -12.44 -14.33
CA GLU A 69 27.87 -13.57 -14.11
C GLU A 69 27.13 -14.82 -13.63
N PHE A 70 26.20 -14.68 -12.67
CA PHE A 70 25.38 -15.80 -12.18
C PHE A 70 24.56 -16.41 -13.30
N VAL A 71 23.88 -15.60 -14.11
CA VAL A 71 23.06 -16.08 -15.22
C VAL A 71 23.93 -16.72 -16.32
N ALA A 72 25.08 -16.15 -16.64
CA ALA A 72 26.00 -16.73 -17.61
C ALA A 72 26.53 -18.11 -17.18
N ALA A 73 26.82 -18.30 -15.88
CA ALA A 73 27.27 -19.56 -15.31
C ALA A 73 26.20 -20.68 -15.34
N HIS A 74 24.90 -20.28 -15.26
CA HIS A 74 23.76 -21.20 -15.17
C HIS A 74 22.76 -21.04 -16.34
N ALA A 75 23.22 -20.55 -17.50
CA ALA A 75 22.34 -20.16 -18.60
C ALA A 75 21.38 -21.28 -19.05
N ALA A 76 21.88 -22.49 -19.27
CA ALA A 76 21.06 -23.61 -19.74
C ALA A 76 19.97 -24.01 -18.69
N GLU A 77 20.31 -23.99 -17.41
CA GLU A 77 19.39 -24.34 -16.34
C GLU A 77 18.29 -23.26 -16.19
N LEU A 78 18.69 -21.98 -16.22
CA LEU A 78 17.77 -20.86 -16.05
C LEU A 78 16.87 -20.67 -17.30
N ASP A 79 17.42 -20.84 -18.50
CA ASP A 79 16.61 -20.81 -19.72
C ASP A 79 15.55 -21.92 -19.75
N ALA A 80 15.86 -23.10 -19.21
CA ALA A 80 14.94 -24.22 -19.10
C ALA A 80 13.81 -23.99 -18.03
N LEU A 81 13.98 -23.05 -17.11
CA LEU A 81 12.92 -22.69 -16.16
C LEU A 81 11.80 -21.85 -16.78
N VAL A 82 12.06 -21.15 -17.88
CA VAL A 82 11.11 -20.23 -18.50
C VAL A 82 9.89 -20.98 -19.01
N ARG A 83 8.71 -20.59 -18.51
CA ARG A 83 7.41 -21.15 -18.87
C ARG A 83 6.62 -20.15 -19.71
N ALA A 84 6.79 -20.19 -21.02
CA ALA A 84 6.11 -19.27 -21.93
C ALA A 84 4.57 -19.34 -21.81
N GLU A 85 4.02 -20.53 -21.54
CA GLU A 85 2.60 -20.77 -21.33
C GLU A 85 2.04 -20.05 -20.09
N ALA A 86 2.89 -19.61 -19.17
CA ALA A 86 2.45 -18.84 -18.03
C ALA A 86 1.94 -17.43 -18.42
N ASP A 87 2.30 -16.93 -19.60
CA ASP A 87 1.77 -15.68 -20.14
C ASP A 87 0.27 -15.75 -20.41
N ASP A 88 -0.32 -16.94 -20.63
CA ASP A 88 -1.77 -17.15 -20.76
C ASP A 88 -2.58 -16.83 -19.47
N ARG A 89 -1.90 -16.64 -18.33
CA ARG A 89 -2.53 -16.27 -17.07
C ARG A 89 -2.87 -14.79 -16.98
N PHE A 90 -2.19 -13.96 -17.76
CA PHE A 90 -2.43 -12.52 -17.74
C PHE A 90 -3.80 -12.14 -18.31
N GLU A 91 -4.46 -11.19 -17.64
CA GLU A 91 -5.46 -10.37 -18.27
C GLU A 91 -4.80 -9.24 -19.08
N TYR A 92 -5.48 -8.73 -20.11
CA TYR A 92 -4.89 -7.72 -21.02
C TYR A 92 -4.34 -6.50 -20.27
N PHE A 93 -5.11 -5.97 -19.33
CA PHE A 93 -4.68 -4.79 -18.55
C PHE A 93 -3.42 -5.08 -17.73
N GLY A 94 -3.32 -6.27 -17.12
CA GLY A 94 -2.15 -6.69 -16.35
C GLY A 94 -0.90 -6.80 -17.23
N LEU A 95 -1.01 -7.50 -18.35
CA LEU A 95 0.13 -7.63 -19.28
C LEU A 95 0.52 -6.30 -19.92
N ARG A 96 -0.45 -5.46 -20.25
CA ARG A 96 -0.19 -4.12 -20.77
C ARG A 96 0.56 -3.26 -19.75
N THR A 97 0.19 -3.36 -18.47
CA THR A 97 0.91 -2.70 -17.38
C THR A 97 2.35 -3.19 -17.27
N VAL A 98 2.59 -4.51 -17.38
CA VAL A 98 3.95 -5.08 -17.38
C VAL A 98 4.76 -4.53 -18.56
N TYR A 99 4.20 -4.58 -19.78
CA TYR A 99 4.85 -4.11 -20.99
C TYR A 99 5.25 -2.63 -20.94
N ASP A 100 4.30 -1.78 -20.50
CA ASP A 100 4.52 -0.33 -20.54
C ASP A 100 5.47 0.15 -19.43
N ARG A 101 5.46 -0.50 -18.28
CA ARG A 101 6.08 0.05 -17.05
C ARG A 101 7.25 -0.77 -16.52
N TYR A 102 7.25 -2.11 -16.68
CA TYR A 102 8.18 -2.99 -15.97
C TYR A 102 9.26 -3.60 -16.83
N LEU A 103 8.96 -3.94 -18.09
CA LEU A 103 9.96 -4.55 -18.99
C LEU A 103 11.12 -3.60 -19.24
N LEU A 104 12.33 -4.10 -19.10
CA LEU A 104 13.54 -3.33 -19.36
C LEU A 104 13.65 -3.00 -20.86
N ARG A 105 13.96 -1.74 -21.13
CA ARG A 105 14.13 -1.19 -22.48
C ARG A 105 15.49 -0.57 -22.64
N HIS A 106 16.06 -0.73 -23.84
CA HIS A 106 17.32 -0.07 -24.17
C HIS A 106 17.22 1.45 -23.92
N PRO A 107 18.19 2.07 -23.23
CA PRO A 107 18.08 3.48 -22.82
C PRO A 107 17.89 4.46 -23.97
N GLU A 108 18.57 4.22 -25.10
CA GLU A 108 18.56 5.11 -26.27
C GLU A 108 17.47 4.75 -27.27
N THR A 109 17.41 3.48 -27.71
CA THR A 109 16.49 3.03 -28.77
C THR A 109 15.08 2.74 -28.27
N ARG A 110 14.89 2.59 -26.95
CA ARG A 110 13.65 2.20 -26.28
C ARG A 110 13.14 0.80 -26.65
N ALA A 111 13.95 0.00 -27.36
CA ALA A 111 13.64 -1.37 -27.70
C ALA A 111 13.44 -2.23 -26.45
N VAL A 112 12.47 -3.13 -26.48
CA VAL A 112 12.20 -4.08 -25.40
C VAL A 112 13.29 -5.16 -25.36
N LEU A 113 13.89 -5.35 -24.19
CA LEU A 113 14.97 -6.32 -23.95
C LEU A 113 14.54 -7.45 -22.99
N GLU A 114 13.28 -7.50 -22.61
CA GLU A 114 12.70 -8.53 -21.73
C GLU A 114 11.35 -9.01 -22.24
N ARG A 115 11.05 -10.29 -22.05
CA ARG A 115 9.70 -10.84 -22.15
C ARG A 115 9.06 -10.92 -20.75
N PRO A 116 7.74 -11.11 -20.59
CA PRO A 116 7.11 -11.14 -19.27
C PRO A 116 7.70 -12.20 -18.32
N GLN A 117 7.98 -13.41 -18.81
CA GLN A 117 8.59 -14.46 -18.00
C GLN A 117 10.08 -14.21 -17.74
N HIS A 118 10.81 -13.55 -18.65
CA HIS A 118 12.19 -13.12 -18.40
C HIS A 118 12.26 -12.08 -17.29
N PHE A 119 11.30 -11.14 -17.27
CA PHE A 119 11.17 -10.16 -16.21
C PHE A 119 10.98 -10.82 -14.83
N PHE A 120 10.05 -11.77 -14.68
CA PHE A 120 9.86 -12.46 -13.41
C PHE A 120 11.10 -13.29 -13.01
N LEU A 121 11.74 -13.97 -13.97
CA LEU A 121 12.94 -14.75 -13.66
C LEU A 121 14.13 -13.85 -13.29
N ARG A 122 14.27 -12.66 -13.90
CA ARG A 122 15.26 -11.66 -13.47
C ARG A 122 15.05 -11.23 -12.03
N VAL A 123 13.80 -10.92 -11.66
CA VAL A 123 13.46 -10.54 -10.30
C VAL A 123 13.82 -11.66 -9.32
N ALA A 124 13.50 -12.90 -9.66
CA ALA A 124 13.82 -14.06 -8.85
C ALA A 124 15.33 -14.26 -8.70
N CYS A 125 16.09 -14.24 -9.80
CA CYS A 125 17.55 -14.38 -9.77
C CYS A 125 18.22 -13.24 -8.97
N GLY A 126 17.71 -12.01 -9.09
CA GLY A 126 18.23 -10.86 -8.34
C GLY A 126 18.04 -10.93 -6.83
N LEU A 127 17.19 -11.84 -6.34
CA LEU A 127 16.93 -12.08 -4.91
C LEU A 127 17.45 -13.44 -4.43
N SER A 128 18.09 -14.25 -5.29
CA SER A 128 18.46 -15.64 -4.99
C SER A 128 19.98 -15.83 -4.95
N GLU A 129 20.43 -16.83 -4.21
CA GLU A 129 21.84 -17.26 -4.14
C GLU A 129 22.09 -18.55 -4.97
N SER A 130 21.02 -19.20 -5.44
CA SER A 130 21.07 -20.44 -6.21
C SER A 130 19.97 -20.51 -7.25
N VAL A 131 20.16 -21.38 -8.26
CA VAL A 131 19.12 -21.67 -9.27
C VAL A 131 17.86 -22.25 -8.63
N ALA A 132 18.00 -23.07 -7.58
CA ALA A 132 16.85 -23.66 -6.86
C ALA A 132 16.00 -22.58 -6.19
N GLU A 133 16.62 -21.64 -5.48
CA GLU A 133 15.89 -20.49 -4.88
C GLU A 133 15.23 -19.61 -5.95
N ALA A 134 15.94 -19.34 -7.07
CA ALA A 134 15.38 -18.58 -8.18
C ALA A 134 14.15 -19.29 -8.77
N ALA A 135 14.20 -20.62 -8.91
CA ALA A 135 13.08 -21.41 -9.41
C ALA A 135 11.86 -21.36 -8.47
N GLU A 136 12.06 -21.40 -7.13
CA GLU A 136 10.99 -21.30 -6.15
C GLU A 136 10.25 -19.94 -6.24
N LEU A 137 10.98 -18.83 -6.24
CA LEU A 137 10.38 -17.50 -6.32
C LEU A 137 9.75 -17.25 -7.69
N TYR A 138 10.43 -17.65 -8.77
CA TYR A 138 9.90 -17.57 -10.11
C TYR A 138 8.59 -18.34 -10.27
N ALA A 139 8.47 -19.54 -9.68
CA ALA A 139 7.25 -20.33 -9.71
C ALA A 139 6.06 -19.59 -9.10
N LEU A 140 6.26 -18.83 -8.00
CA LEU A 140 5.20 -18.03 -7.40
C LEU A 140 4.80 -16.83 -8.27
N MET A 141 5.77 -16.12 -8.87
CA MET A 141 5.50 -14.96 -9.70
C MET A 141 4.91 -15.36 -11.06
N SER A 142 5.43 -16.38 -11.71
CA SER A 142 4.94 -16.87 -13.01
C SER A 142 3.51 -17.41 -12.95
N THR A 143 3.10 -17.93 -11.79
CA THR A 143 1.72 -18.36 -11.52
C THR A 143 0.81 -17.24 -10.97
N LEU A 144 1.36 -16.03 -10.81
CA LEU A 144 0.67 -14.88 -10.22
C LEU A 144 0.13 -15.15 -8.80
N SER A 145 0.73 -16.09 -8.08
CA SER A 145 0.34 -16.46 -6.71
C SER A 145 0.87 -15.48 -5.66
N TYR A 146 2.00 -14.86 -5.95
CA TYR A 146 2.64 -13.84 -5.11
C TYR A 146 3.39 -12.85 -6.00
N LEU A 147 3.31 -11.57 -5.67
CA LEU A 147 4.14 -10.54 -6.29
C LEU A 147 4.78 -9.67 -5.21
N PRO A 148 6.09 -9.40 -5.29
CA PRO A 148 6.72 -8.36 -4.50
C PRO A 148 6.24 -6.98 -4.96
N SER A 149 6.50 -5.96 -4.16
CA SER A 149 6.12 -4.59 -4.48
C SER A 149 6.80 -4.06 -5.75
N SER A 150 6.21 -3.02 -6.35
CA SER A 150 6.71 -2.43 -7.58
C SER A 150 8.20 -2.04 -7.55
N PRO A 151 8.76 -1.44 -6.48
CA PRO A 151 10.20 -1.17 -6.44
C PRO A 151 11.06 -2.43 -6.55
N THR A 152 10.66 -3.51 -5.89
CA THR A 152 11.36 -4.80 -6.00
C THR A 152 11.24 -5.36 -7.43
N LEU A 153 10.04 -5.32 -8.03
CA LEU A 153 9.82 -5.75 -9.41
C LEU A 153 10.66 -4.94 -10.42
N PHE A 154 10.74 -3.61 -10.24
CA PHE A 154 11.54 -2.76 -11.13
C PHE A 154 13.04 -3.00 -11.00
N ASN A 155 13.53 -3.09 -9.75
CA ASN A 155 14.93 -2.86 -9.45
C ASN A 155 15.71 -4.13 -9.04
N SER A 156 15.05 -5.28 -8.84
CA SER A 156 15.77 -6.51 -8.54
C SER A 156 16.72 -6.88 -9.71
N GLY A 157 17.98 -7.08 -9.38
CA GLY A 157 19.05 -7.32 -10.34
C GLY A 157 19.57 -6.09 -11.09
N ALA A 158 18.96 -4.91 -10.92
CA ALA A 158 19.45 -3.68 -11.54
C ALA A 158 20.75 -3.18 -10.87
N ARG A 159 21.48 -2.29 -11.56
CA ARG A 159 22.74 -1.71 -11.06
C ARG A 159 22.64 -1.02 -9.70
N ARG A 160 21.48 -0.47 -9.36
CA ARG A 160 21.17 0.12 -8.05
C ARG A 160 19.84 -0.44 -7.59
N PRO A 161 19.84 -1.58 -6.91
CA PRO A 161 18.63 -2.29 -6.54
C PRO A 161 17.97 -1.61 -5.32
N GLN A 162 17.33 -0.45 -5.50
CA GLN A 162 16.46 0.12 -4.48
C GLN A 162 15.16 -0.70 -4.47
N LEU A 163 14.99 -1.56 -3.46
CA LEU A 163 13.95 -2.59 -3.39
C LEU A 163 12.78 -2.21 -2.48
N SER A 164 12.95 -1.14 -1.67
CA SER A 164 12.00 -0.75 -0.64
C SER A 164 10.94 0.22 -1.17
N SER A 165 9.71 0.09 -0.67
CA SER A 165 8.56 0.86 -1.18
C SER A 165 8.37 2.19 -0.48
N CYS A 166 8.54 2.23 0.85
CA CYS A 166 8.28 3.40 1.67
C CYS A 166 9.37 3.65 2.69
N PHE A 167 9.46 4.93 3.09
CA PHE A 167 10.37 5.42 4.10
C PHE A 167 9.61 6.30 5.09
N LEU A 168 9.82 6.07 6.38
CA LEU A 168 9.17 6.80 7.47
C LEU A 168 10.23 7.62 8.21
N LEU A 169 10.07 8.93 8.18
CA LEU A 169 11.00 9.86 8.83
C LEU A 169 10.33 10.50 10.04
N ASP A 170 10.97 10.42 11.21
CA ASP A 170 10.55 11.21 12.36
C ASP A 170 10.61 12.71 12.05
N SER A 171 9.93 13.50 12.83
CA SER A 171 9.96 14.95 12.74
C SER A 171 11.40 15.45 12.84
N PRO A 172 11.82 16.43 12.04
CA PRO A 172 13.11 17.06 12.24
C PRO A 172 13.18 17.65 13.64
N ARG A 173 14.39 17.73 14.21
CA ARG A 173 14.61 18.57 15.38
C ARG A 173 14.25 20.01 15.05
N ASP A 174 13.79 20.76 16.06
CA ASP A 174 13.34 22.14 15.90
C ASP A 174 14.52 23.12 15.73
N GLU A 175 15.34 22.88 14.71
CA GLU A 175 16.53 23.59 14.32
C GLU A 175 16.58 23.76 12.80
N LEU A 176 17.10 24.90 12.33
CA LEU A 176 17.14 25.22 10.91
C LEU A 176 17.86 24.14 10.09
N GLU A 177 19.05 23.76 10.53
CA GLU A 177 19.89 22.77 9.86
C GLU A 177 19.20 21.43 9.79
N ALA A 178 18.59 20.97 10.88
CA ALA A 178 17.87 19.68 10.93
C ALA A 178 16.65 19.67 9.99
N ILE A 179 15.94 20.78 9.87
CA ILE A 179 14.81 20.91 8.92
C ILE A 179 15.29 20.80 7.46
N TYR A 180 16.39 21.50 7.12
CA TYR A 180 16.95 21.45 5.75
C TYR A 180 17.59 20.09 5.44
N ASP A 181 18.25 19.45 6.40
CA ASP A 181 18.75 18.09 6.26
C ASP A 181 17.61 17.11 5.98
N ARG A 182 16.47 17.29 6.64
CA ARG A 182 15.27 16.48 6.42
C ARG A 182 14.71 16.65 5.01
N TYR A 183 14.69 17.87 4.46
CA TYR A 183 14.33 18.09 3.05
C TYR A 183 15.29 17.37 2.10
N GLY A 184 16.61 17.42 2.40
CA GLY A 184 17.62 16.71 1.63
C GLY A 184 17.43 15.18 1.65
N GLN A 185 17.06 14.61 2.81
CA GLN A 185 16.74 13.19 2.94
C GLN A 185 15.50 12.83 2.12
N VAL A 186 14.39 13.57 2.26
CA VAL A 186 13.17 13.38 1.49
C VAL A 186 13.44 13.43 -0.02
N ALA A 187 14.22 14.40 -0.48
CA ALA A 187 14.57 14.53 -1.89
C ALA A 187 15.36 13.31 -2.41
N ARG A 188 16.35 12.83 -1.63
CA ARG A 188 17.14 11.63 -1.99
C ARG A 188 16.27 10.38 -2.04
N LEU A 189 15.41 10.15 -1.03
CA LEU A 189 14.51 9.01 -0.97
C LEU A 189 13.49 9.04 -2.12
N SER A 190 12.88 10.20 -2.38
CA SER A 190 11.92 10.39 -3.48
C SER A 190 12.55 10.15 -4.85
N LYS A 191 13.82 10.53 -5.06
CA LYS A 191 14.55 10.29 -6.32
C LYS A 191 14.59 8.81 -6.69
N TYR A 192 14.62 7.92 -5.71
CA TYR A 192 14.69 6.46 -5.90
C TYR A 192 13.33 5.76 -5.69
N ALA A 193 12.24 6.43 -6.00
CA ALA A 193 10.89 5.88 -5.99
C ALA A 193 10.30 5.52 -4.61
N GLY A 194 10.88 6.03 -3.51
CA GLY A 194 10.33 5.85 -2.18
C GLY A 194 9.10 6.71 -1.94
N GLY A 195 8.00 6.11 -1.45
CA GLY A 195 6.92 6.84 -0.81
C GLY A 195 7.35 7.36 0.55
N ILE A 196 6.95 8.57 0.92
CA ILE A 196 7.42 9.22 2.14
C ILE A 196 6.29 9.39 3.15
N GLY A 197 6.47 8.84 4.37
CA GLY A 197 5.77 9.28 5.57
C GLY A 197 6.70 10.17 6.37
N ILE A 198 6.24 11.31 6.85
CA ILE A 198 7.06 12.22 7.65
C ILE A 198 6.23 12.85 8.76
N SER A 199 6.72 12.81 10.00
CA SER A 199 6.15 13.57 11.10
C SER A 199 6.65 15.01 11.08
N TRP A 200 5.82 15.95 11.56
CA TRP A 200 6.22 17.35 11.73
C TRP A 200 5.93 17.88 13.14
N THR A 201 5.65 17.00 14.08
CA THR A 201 5.14 17.33 15.40
C THR A 201 6.17 18.05 16.30
N ARG A 202 7.48 17.86 16.09
CA ARG A 202 8.51 18.45 16.96
C ARG A 202 8.82 19.91 16.63
N VAL A 203 8.40 20.41 15.46
CA VAL A 203 8.70 21.79 15.02
C VAL A 203 7.78 22.77 15.74
N ARG A 204 8.37 23.80 16.35
CA ARG A 204 7.65 24.82 17.13
C ARG A 204 6.51 25.48 16.39
N SER A 205 5.47 25.82 17.12
CA SER A 205 4.26 26.43 16.61
C SER A 205 4.43 27.92 16.27
N ARG A 206 3.45 28.47 15.60
CA ARG A 206 3.34 29.90 15.31
C ARG A 206 3.30 30.71 16.61
N GLY A 207 4.06 31.81 16.62
CA GLY A 207 4.17 32.70 17.77
C GLY A 207 5.22 32.28 18.81
N SER A 208 5.80 31.08 18.70
CA SER A 208 6.88 30.61 19.56
C SER A 208 8.13 31.49 19.44
N LEU A 209 8.79 31.80 20.56
CA LEU A 209 9.98 32.67 20.57
C LEU A 209 11.19 31.98 19.92
N ILE A 210 11.83 32.68 19.00
CA ILE A 210 13.12 32.31 18.41
C ILE A 210 14.21 33.08 19.16
N ARG A 211 14.88 32.42 20.12
CA ARG A 211 15.86 33.08 21.02
C ARG A 211 17.02 33.72 20.25
N GLY A 212 17.51 33.09 19.19
CA GLY A 212 18.67 33.58 18.45
C GLY A 212 18.47 34.91 17.73
N THR A 213 17.23 35.21 17.31
CA THR A 213 16.87 36.43 16.59
C THR A 213 15.95 37.35 17.36
N ASN A 214 15.49 36.94 18.55
CA ASN A 214 14.48 37.59 19.35
C ASN A 214 13.16 37.87 18.59
N GLY A 215 12.87 37.02 17.58
CA GLY A 215 11.66 37.04 16.77
C GLY A 215 10.68 35.93 17.12
N HIS A 216 9.59 35.84 16.38
CA HIS A 216 8.57 34.81 16.58
C HIS A 216 8.48 33.88 15.37
N SER A 217 8.22 32.59 15.63
CA SER A 217 8.02 31.57 14.60
C SER A 217 6.74 31.85 13.80
N ASN A 218 6.82 31.61 12.48
CA ASN A 218 5.65 31.60 11.59
C ASN A 218 4.87 30.26 11.61
N GLY A 219 5.28 29.32 12.48
CA GLY A 219 4.68 27.99 12.58
C GLY A 219 5.12 27.02 11.49
N ILE A 220 4.38 25.90 11.39
CA ILE A 220 4.74 24.80 10.49
C ILE A 220 4.35 25.03 9.03
N VAL A 221 3.36 25.87 8.74
CA VAL A 221 2.81 26.04 7.38
C VAL A 221 3.87 26.43 6.35
N PRO A 222 4.75 27.45 6.58
CA PRO A 222 5.80 27.80 5.63
C PRO A 222 6.78 26.66 5.35
N TRP A 223 7.14 25.89 6.39
CA TRP A 223 8.03 24.74 6.25
C TRP A 223 7.39 23.62 5.41
N LEU A 224 6.10 23.32 5.64
CA LEU A 224 5.36 22.32 4.86
C LEU A 224 5.17 22.75 3.42
N ARG A 225 5.03 24.03 3.15
CA ARG A 225 4.99 24.55 1.79
C ARG A 225 6.32 24.37 1.05
N THR A 226 7.46 24.58 1.74
CA THR A 226 8.78 24.28 1.18
C THR A 226 8.92 22.79 0.88
N LEU A 227 8.44 21.93 1.80
CA LEU A 227 8.42 20.48 1.59
C LEU A 227 7.55 20.09 0.39
N ASP A 228 6.36 20.68 0.25
CA ASP A 228 5.44 20.47 -0.88
C ASP A 228 6.12 20.76 -2.21
N SER A 229 6.77 21.90 -2.32
CA SER A 229 7.52 22.30 -3.52
C SER A 229 8.70 21.38 -3.81
N SER A 230 9.42 20.93 -2.75
CA SER A 230 10.54 19.99 -2.87
C SER A 230 10.08 18.63 -3.38
N VAL A 231 8.99 18.10 -2.83
CA VAL A 231 8.40 16.81 -3.27
C VAL A 231 7.93 16.90 -4.71
N ALA A 232 7.26 17.98 -5.10
CA ALA A 232 6.81 18.21 -6.47
C ALA A 232 7.96 18.33 -7.48
N ALA A 233 9.10 18.90 -7.06
CA ALA A 233 10.28 19.09 -7.92
C ALA A 233 11.03 17.78 -8.22
N VAL A 234 10.97 16.80 -7.32
CA VAL A 234 11.69 15.53 -7.48
C VAL A 234 10.89 14.60 -8.38
N ASN A 235 11.31 14.52 -9.64
CA ASN A 235 10.73 13.63 -10.65
C ASN A 235 11.68 12.47 -10.94
N GLN A 236 11.17 11.25 -10.87
CA GLN A 236 11.92 10.01 -11.15
C GLN A 236 12.03 9.71 -12.65
N GLY A 237 12.47 10.65 -13.44
CA GLY A 237 12.67 10.44 -14.88
C GLY A 237 11.36 10.14 -15.64
N GLY A 238 10.23 10.71 -15.22
CA GLY A 238 8.92 10.54 -15.86
C GLY A 238 8.15 9.29 -15.43
N ARG A 239 8.72 8.42 -14.57
CA ARG A 239 8.05 7.19 -14.11
C ARG A 239 7.12 7.40 -12.92
N ARG A 240 7.46 8.33 -12.00
CA ARG A 240 6.68 8.68 -10.80
C ARG A 240 6.92 10.12 -10.38
N LYS A 241 5.88 10.79 -9.85
CA LYS A 241 6.04 12.04 -9.10
C LYS A 241 6.43 11.68 -7.66
N GLY A 242 7.18 12.55 -6.99
CA GLY A 242 7.42 12.44 -5.56
C GLY A 242 6.08 12.50 -4.81
N ALA A 243 5.91 11.63 -3.79
CA ALA A 243 4.70 11.58 -2.98
C ALA A 243 5.06 11.49 -1.49
N ALA A 244 4.43 12.33 -0.67
CA ALA A 244 4.66 12.36 0.76
C ALA A 244 3.36 12.55 1.53
N CYS A 245 3.28 11.94 2.72
CA CYS A 245 2.24 12.18 3.72
C CYS A 245 2.86 12.79 4.96
N VAL A 246 2.33 13.91 5.42
CA VAL A 246 2.74 14.57 6.66
C VAL A 246 1.80 14.18 7.79
N TYR A 247 2.39 13.74 8.90
CA TYR A 247 1.70 13.38 10.13
C TYR A 247 1.87 14.47 11.18
N LEU A 248 0.77 14.87 11.80
CA LEU A 248 0.78 15.83 12.91
C LEU A 248 -0.07 15.30 14.06
N GLU A 249 0.47 15.41 15.30
CA GLU A 249 -0.30 15.08 16.50
C GLU A 249 -1.36 16.16 16.79
N THR A 250 -2.54 15.72 17.24
CA THR A 250 -3.72 16.60 17.43
C THR A 250 -3.57 17.65 18.53
N TRP A 251 -2.57 17.52 19.38
CA TRP A 251 -2.27 18.49 20.45
C TRP A 251 -1.35 19.63 20.01
N HIS A 252 -0.78 19.56 18.79
CA HIS A 252 0.09 20.62 18.27
C HIS A 252 -0.69 21.92 18.08
N ALA A 253 -0.12 23.07 18.48
CA ALA A 253 -0.84 24.33 18.46
C ALA A 253 -1.25 24.80 17.07
N ASP A 254 -0.57 24.37 16.01
CA ASP A 254 -0.87 24.69 14.62
C ASP A 254 -1.79 23.66 13.93
N ILE A 255 -2.42 22.75 14.68
CA ILE A 255 -3.25 21.66 14.11
C ILE A 255 -4.40 22.20 13.22
N GLU A 256 -5.01 23.33 13.59
CA GLU A 256 -6.11 23.88 12.81
C GLU A 256 -5.63 24.42 11.46
N GLU A 257 -4.45 25.06 11.42
CA GLU A 257 -3.81 25.53 10.16
C GLU A 257 -3.34 24.34 9.29
N PHE A 258 -2.89 23.26 9.94
CA PHE A 258 -2.52 22.01 9.26
C PHE A 258 -3.71 21.37 8.55
N LEU A 259 -4.88 21.33 9.16
CA LEU A 259 -6.10 20.78 8.57
C LEU A 259 -6.56 21.55 7.32
N GLU A 260 -6.20 22.82 7.20
CA GLU A 260 -6.56 23.68 6.06
C GLU A 260 -5.59 23.59 4.88
N LEU A 261 -4.45 22.90 5.03
CA LEU A 261 -3.41 22.87 3.99
C LEU A 261 -3.88 22.34 2.62
N ARG A 262 -4.90 21.47 2.61
CA ARG A 262 -5.48 20.89 1.39
C ARG A 262 -6.78 21.53 0.96
N ASP A 263 -7.23 22.62 1.59
CA ASP A 263 -8.45 23.31 1.19
C ASP A 263 -8.32 23.89 -0.22
N ASN A 264 -9.37 23.74 -1.02
CA ASN A 264 -9.44 24.27 -2.38
C ASN A 264 -9.74 25.78 -2.44
N THR A 265 -9.91 26.43 -1.28
CA THR A 265 -10.25 27.84 -1.13
C THR A 265 -9.26 28.55 -0.21
N GLY A 266 -9.19 29.87 -0.29
CA GLY A 266 -8.31 30.70 0.52
C GLY A 266 -7.00 31.06 -0.19
N GLU A 267 -6.01 31.54 0.58
CA GLU A 267 -4.71 31.97 0.05
C GLU A 267 -3.86 30.78 -0.37
N ASP A 268 -3.49 30.67 -1.63
CA ASP A 268 -2.62 29.61 -2.15
C ASP A 268 -1.26 29.56 -1.42
N ALA A 269 -0.77 30.72 -0.97
CA ALA A 269 0.42 30.83 -0.13
C ALA A 269 0.37 29.99 1.17
N ARG A 270 -0.79 29.55 1.60
CA ARG A 270 -1.03 28.75 2.80
C ARG A 270 -1.51 27.34 2.48
N ARG A 271 -1.35 26.86 1.25
CA ARG A 271 -1.83 25.55 0.78
C ARG A 271 -0.66 24.67 0.35
N THR A 272 -0.89 23.35 0.46
CA THR A 272 0.03 22.32 -0.05
C THR A 272 -0.78 21.35 -0.91
N HIS A 273 -0.52 21.31 -2.22
CA HIS A 273 -1.31 20.53 -3.16
C HIS A 273 -0.72 19.14 -3.45
N ASN A 274 0.57 18.94 -3.14
CA ASN A 274 1.30 17.71 -3.43
C ASN A 274 1.54 16.84 -2.16
N LEU A 275 1.24 17.36 -0.96
CA LEU A 275 1.35 16.62 0.28
C LEU A 275 0.01 15.98 0.67
N ASN A 276 0.02 14.73 1.07
CA ASN A 276 -1.07 14.14 1.83
C ASN A 276 -0.93 14.47 3.31
N LEU A 277 -2.04 14.43 4.03
CA LEU A 277 -2.09 14.79 5.45
C LEU A 277 -2.70 13.64 6.26
N ALA A 278 -2.16 13.39 7.44
CA ALA A 278 -2.71 12.45 8.40
C ALA A 278 -2.64 12.99 9.83
N ASN A 279 -3.66 12.71 10.61
CA ASN A 279 -3.75 13.06 12.02
C ASN A 279 -3.22 11.89 12.85
N TRP A 280 -2.20 12.14 13.69
CA TRP A 280 -1.68 11.18 14.65
C TRP A 280 -2.38 11.40 15.99
N VAL A 281 -3.35 10.54 16.28
CA VAL A 281 -4.40 10.80 17.30
C VAL A 281 -4.13 9.98 18.56
N PRO A 282 -3.85 10.60 19.71
CA PRO A 282 -3.77 9.90 20.99
C PRO A 282 -5.17 9.56 21.53
N ASP A 283 -5.30 8.47 22.28
CA ASP A 283 -6.55 8.02 22.90
C ASP A 283 -7.17 9.09 23.81
N GLU A 284 -6.36 9.89 24.50
CA GLU A 284 -6.82 10.99 25.35
C GLU A 284 -7.66 12.01 24.58
N PHE A 285 -7.29 12.30 23.32
CA PHE A 285 -8.10 13.17 22.46
C PHE A 285 -9.49 12.56 22.20
N MET A 286 -9.54 11.29 21.82
CA MET A 286 -10.81 10.63 21.53
C MET A 286 -11.70 10.48 22.75
N ARG A 287 -11.11 10.23 23.93
CA ARG A 287 -11.86 10.22 25.20
C ARG A 287 -12.49 11.58 25.49
N ARG A 288 -11.76 12.67 25.27
CA ARG A 288 -12.28 14.03 25.46
C ARG A 288 -13.35 14.43 24.44
N VAL A 289 -13.24 13.93 23.22
CA VAL A 289 -14.31 14.06 22.21
C VAL A 289 -15.60 13.39 22.71
N GLU A 290 -15.50 12.17 23.25
CA GLU A 290 -16.68 11.48 23.82
C GLU A 290 -17.26 12.19 25.03
N ALA A 291 -16.41 12.62 25.95
CA ALA A 291 -16.79 13.29 27.19
C ALA A 291 -17.21 14.75 27.00
N ASP A 292 -17.09 15.32 25.77
CA ASP A 292 -17.33 16.72 25.46
C ASP A 292 -16.47 17.69 26.30
N GLU A 293 -15.19 17.32 26.44
CA GLU A 293 -14.24 18.08 27.26
C GLU A 293 -13.39 19.03 26.37
N VAL A 294 -12.65 19.88 27.06
CA VAL A 294 -11.71 20.83 26.46
C VAL A 294 -10.42 20.09 26.04
N TRP A 295 -9.85 20.47 24.91
CA TRP A 295 -8.57 20.00 24.41
C TRP A 295 -7.54 21.13 24.43
N SER A 296 -6.41 20.89 25.07
CA SER A 296 -5.31 21.85 25.19
C SER A 296 -4.33 21.67 24.02
N LEU A 297 -3.99 22.77 23.39
CA LEU A 297 -3.02 22.82 22.29
C LEU A 297 -1.69 23.39 22.81
N PHE A 298 -0.60 22.69 22.50
CA PHE A 298 0.73 23.00 23.02
C PHE A 298 1.71 23.38 21.89
N ASP A 299 2.67 24.22 22.24
CA ASP A 299 3.90 24.37 21.49
C ASP A 299 4.83 23.19 21.82
N PRO A 300 5.29 22.39 20.83
CA PRO A 300 6.20 21.26 21.08
C PRO A 300 7.46 21.64 21.86
N LYS A 301 7.94 22.86 21.71
CA LYS A 301 9.09 23.38 22.45
C LYS A 301 8.88 23.40 23.96
N GLU A 302 7.65 23.61 24.43
CA GLU A 302 7.29 23.67 25.85
C GLU A 302 6.95 22.30 26.45
N VAL A 303 6.70 21.29 25.58
CA VAL A 303 6.28 19.93 25.95
C VAL A 303 7.03 18.89 25.09
N PRO A 304 8.37 18.90 25.05
CA PRO A 304 9.17 18.16 24.06
C PRO A 304 9.05 16.64 24.16
N ASP A 305 8.66 16.11 25.32
CA ASP A 305 8.52 14.68 25.58
C ASP A 305 7.18 14.08 25.12
N LEU A 306 6.13 14.88 24.90
CA LEU A 306 4.80 14.36 24.51
C LEU A 306 4.85 13.54 23.23
N THR A 307 5.70 13.88 22.27
CA THR A 307 5.85 13.14 21.02
C THR A 307 6.34 11.71 21.25
N ASP A 308 7.19 11.51 22.28
CA ASP A 308 7.81 10.23 22.61
C ASP A 308 7.02 9.39 23.62
N LEU A 309 5.83 9.86 24.01
CA LEU A 309 4.95 9.18 24.96
C LEU A 309 3.68 8.68 24.28
N TYR A 310 3.14 7.57 24.78
CA TYR A 310 1.86 7.01 24.37
C TYR A 310 1.13 6.36 25.55
N GLY A 311 -0.17 6.06 25.39
CA GLY A 311 -1.00 5.42 26.40
C GLY A 311 -1.10 6.25 27.68
N ASP A 312 -1.04 5.57 28.84
CA ASP A 312 -1.18 6.22 30.14
C ASP A 312 -0.03 7.20 30.46
N ALA A 313 1.17 6.95 29.92
CA ALA A 313 2.29 7.87 30.10
C ALA A 313 2.04 9.20 29.39
N PHE A 314 1.54 9.16 28.16
CA PHE A 314 1.09 10.34 27.43
C PHE A 314 -0.02 11.07 28.18
N THR A 315 -1.06 10.35 28.60
CA THR A 315 -2.20 10.94 29.30
C THR A 315 -1.77 11.66 30.59
N ARG A 316 -0.88 11.06 31.39
CA ARG A 316 -0.37 11.69 32.62
C ARG A 316 0.45 12.94 32.32
N ALA A 317 1.36 12.88 31.35
CA ALA A 317 2.20 14.04 30.99
C ALA A 317 1.34 15.18 30.39
N TYR A 318 0.43 14.86 29.48
CA TYR A 318 -0.50 15.81 28.88
C TYR A 318 -1.31 16.57 29.93
N ARG A 319 -1.93 15.87 30.87
CA ARG A 319 -2.71 16.48 31.96
C ARG A 319 -1.86 17.27 32.92
N ALA A 320 -0.60 16.85 33.17
CA ALA A 320 0.32 17.60 34.00
C ALA A 320 0.72 18.95 33.36
N TYR A 321 1.01 18.94 32.05
CA TYR A 321 1.29 20.17 31.30
C TYR A 321 0.08 21.11 31.23
N GLU A 322 -1.10 20.54 31.06
CA GLU A 322 -2.36 21.28 31.06
C GLU A 322 -2.61 21.98 32.43
N ALA A 323 -2.46 21.23 33.53
CA ALA A 323 -2.59 21.75 34.88
C ALA A 323 -1.53 22.82 35.20
N ALA A 324 -0.34 22.72 34.63
CA ALA A 324 0.73 23.71 34.75
C ALA A 324 0.51 24.96 33.86
N GLY A 325 -0.56 25.00 33.08
CA GLY A 325 -0.89 26.14 32.20
C GLY A 325 0.08 26.31 31.02
N ARG A 326 0.76 25.24 30.57
CA ARG A 326 1.73 25.32 29.47
C ARG A 326 1.11 25.31 28.08
N HIS A 327 -0.22 25.20 27.98
CA HIS A 327 -0.92 25.26 26.72
C HIS A 327 -0.90 26.68 26.12
N VAL A 328 -0.84 26.75 24.80
CA VAL A 328 -0.95 28.00 24.04
C VAL A 328 -2.40 28.48 24.06
N ARG A 329 -3.34 27.55 23.88
CA ARG A 329 -4.79 27.77 23.92
C ARG A 329 -5.55 26.47 24.15
N GLN A 330 -6.83 26.62 24.47
CA GLN A 330 -7.75 25.51 24.66
C GLN A 330 -8.94 25.64 23.72
N ILE A 331 -9.42 24.52 23.18
CA ILE A 331 -10.60 24.46 22.32
C ILE A 331 -11.46 23.26 22.73
N PRO A 332 -12.79 23.26 22.49
CA PRO A 332 -13.58 22.04 22.68
C PRO A 332 -13.08 20.91 21.79
N ALA A 333 -12.83 19.73 22.34
CA ALA A 333 -12.32 18.57 21.58
C ALA A 333 -13.25 18.21 20.41
N ARG A 334 -14.58 18.28 20.60
CA ARG A 334 -15.57 18.06 19.54
C ARG A 334 -15.48 19.06 18.40
N THR A 335 -15.09 20.30 18.67
CA THR A 335 -14.91 21.32 17.62
C THR A 335 -13.75 20.94 16.71
N LEU A 336 -12.60 20.56 17.28
CA LEU A 336 -11.44 20.08 16.49
C LEU A 336 -11.80 18.81 15.71
N TYR A 337 -12.41 17.83 16.36
CA TYR A 337 -12.85 16.60 15.72
C TYR A 337 -13.82 16.86 14.55
N GLY A 338 -14.76 17.78 14.72
CA GLY A 338 -15.65 18.21 13.64
C GLY A 338 -14.92 18.86 12.47
N ARG A 339 -13.84 19.62 12.71
CA ARG A 339 -12.97 20.17 11.64
C ARG A 339 -12.20 19.07 10.91
N MET A 340 -11.67 18.08 11.64
CA MET A 340 -11.02 16.90 11.04
C MET A 340 -11.98 16.14 10.10
N MET A 341 -13.24 15.93 10.55
CA MET A 341 -14.27 15.29 9.73
C MET A 341 -14.64 16.11 8.49
N ARG A 342 -14.64 17.44 8.61
CA ARG A 342 -14.86 18.34 7.46
C ARG A 342 -13.74 18.23 6.45
N THR A 343 -12.49 18.25 6.88
CA THR A 343 -11.31 18.07 5.99
C THR A 343 -11.38 16.75 5.25
N LEU A 344 -11.70 15.65 5.95
CA LEU A 344 -11.90 14.34 5.32
C LEU A 344 -13.02 14.36 4.27
N ALA A 345 -14.17 14.97 4.60
CA ALA A 345 -15.31 15.04 3.68
C ALA A 345 -14.99 15.83 2.41
N GLN A 346 -14.22 16.91 2.53
CA GLN A 346 -13.92 17.84 1.45
C GLN A 346 -12.75 17.40 0.57
N THR A 347 -11.76 16.76 1.15
CA THR A 347 -10.48 16.50 0.48
C THR A 347 -10.11 15.02 0.40
N GLY A 348 -10.80 14.13 1.13
CA GLY A 348 -10.41 12.74 1.32
C GLY A 348 -9.13 12.57 2.15
N ASN A 349 -8.47 13.66 2.53
CA ASN A 349 -7.22 13.74 3.27
C ASN A 349 -7.47 14.11 4.75
N GLY A 350 -6.42 14.06 5.56
CA GLY A 350 -6.50 14.19 7.01
C GLY A 350 -6.87 12.85 7.65
N TRP A 351 -6.20 11.79 7.20
CA TRP A 351 -6.51 10.42 7.62
C TRP A 351 -6.41 10.26 9.12
N MET A 352 -7.31 9.44 9.68
CA MET A 352 -7.33 9.15 11.11
C MET A 352 -6.43 7.96 11.40
N THR A 353 -5.37 8.19 12.15
CA THR A 353 -4.40 7.19 12.59
C THR A 353 -4.23 7.29 14.11
N PHE A 354 -4.19 6.15 14.82
CA PHE A 354 -4.33 6.11 16.27
C PHE A 354 -3.01 5.73 16.94
N LYS A 355 -2.37 6.72 17.55
CA LYS A 355 -1.04 6.65 18.17
C LYS A 355 -0.92 5.51 19.19
N ASP A 356 -1.88 5.42 20.09
CA ASP A 356 -1.81 4.47 21.21
C ASP A 356 -2.03 3.03 20.73
N ALA A 357 -2.97 2.80 19.82
CA ALA A 357 -3.20 1.50 19.22
C ALA A 357 -1.97 1.01 18.43
N ALA A 358 -1.30 1.90 17.69
CA ALA A 358 -0.09 1.59 16.95
C ALA A 358 1.07 1.17 17.86
N ASN A 359 1.26 1.88 18.98
CA ASN A 359 2.40 1.66 19.88
C ASN A 359 2.18 0.54 20.90
N ARG A 360 0.94 0.35 21.35
CA ARG A 360 0.62 -0.57 22.46
C ARG A 360 1.00 -2.02 22.15
N THR A 361 0.85 -2.46 20.92
CA THR A 361 0.96 -3.87 20.53
C THR A 361 2.15 -4.17 19.62
N SER A 362 2.86 -3.15 19.13
CA SER A 362 4.01 -3.37 18.24
C SER A 362 5.13 -4.12 18.94
N ASN A 363 5.70 -5.10 18.25
CA ASN A 363 6.86 -5.83 18.71
C ASN A 363 8.07 -4.92 18.95
N GLN A 364 8.26 -3.88 18.15
CA GLN A 364 9.39 -2.96 18.24
C GLN A 364 9.33 -2.02 19.46
N THR A 365 8.17 -1.82 20.07
CA THR A 365 7.99 -0.93 21.24
C THR A 365 8.14 -1.66 22.58
N GLY A 366 8.91 -2.73 22.62
CA GLY A 366 9.16 -3.54 23.84
C GLY A 366 10.04 -2.84 24.87
N ARG A 367 10.75 -1.77 24.49
CA ARG A 367 11.65 -0.99 25.35
C ARG A 367 11.20 0.48 25.41
N PRO A 368 11.27 1.14 26.59
CA PRO A 368 11.08 2.59 26.69
C PRO A 368 12.01 3.35 25.73
N GLY A 369 11.47 4.35 25.03
CA GLY A 369 12.19 5.14 24.03
C GLY A 369 12.06 4.61 22.59
N ASN A 370 11.63 3.38 22.40
CA ASN A 370 11.24 2.90 21.08
C ASN A 370 9.77 3.27 20.82
N VAL A 371 9.53 4.24 19.94
CA VAL A 371 8.20 4.80 19.69
C VAL A 371 7.93 4.89 18.19
N ILE A 372 6.70 4.57 17.82
CA ILE A 372 6.16 4.80 16.48
C ILE A 372 5.53 6.18 16.46
N HIS A 373 6.08 7.09 15.64
CA HIS A 373 5.66 8.50 15.58
C HIS A 373 4.73 8.82 14.42
N LEU A 374 4.58 7.89 13.48
CA LEU A 374 3.83 8.08 12.24
C LEU A 374 3.61 6.74 11.53
N SER A 375 2.92 6.78 10.41
CA SER A 375 2.87 5.68 9.44
C SER A 375 3.47 6.13 8.10
N ASN A 376 3.47 5.24 7.11
CA ASN A 376 3.92 5.55 5.75
C ASN A 376 2.87 6.35 4.95
N LEU A 377 3.13 6.51 3.64
CA LEU A 377 2.22 7.18 2.71
C LEU A 377 0.85 6.51 2.61
N CYS A 378 0.77 5.18 2.74
CA CYS A 378 -0.47 4.40 2.58
C CYS A 378 -1.00 3.81 3.89
N THR A 379 -0.44 4.17 5.03
CA THR A 379 -0.90 3.89 6.40
C THR A 379 -0.83 2.43 6.87
N GLU A 380 -0.18 1.51 6.12
CA GLU A 380 -0.01 0.12 6.54
C GLU A 380 1.25 -0.14 7.36
N ILE A 381 2.27 0.74 7.31
CA ILE A 381 3.55 0.53 7.97
C ILE A 381 3.59 1.25 9.31
N LEU A 382 3.92 0.50 10.35
CA LEU A 382 4.05 1.00 11.72
C LEU A 382 5.37 0.51 12.31
N GLU A 383 6.40 1.32 12.18
CA GLU A 383 7.75 1.02 12.62
C GLU A 383 8.32 2.15 13.48
N VAL A 384 9.21 1.81 14.40
CA VAL A 384 9.92 2.78 15.25
C VAL A 384 10.79 3.68 14.39
N THR A 385 10.75 4.97 14.69
CA THR A 385 11.56 6.01 14.03
C THR A 385 12.30 6.85 15.06
N SER A 386 13.43 7.44 14.65
CA SER A 386 14.16 8.41 15.44
C SER A 386 14.92 9.39 14.52
N ASP A 387 15.65 10.33 15.11
CA ASP A 387 16.48 11.24 14.34
C ASP A 387 17.60 10.51 13.54
N ALA A 388 18.06 9.37 14.06
CA ALA A 388 19.09 8.53 13.44
C ALA A 388 18.56 7.34 12.63
N GLU A 389 17.26 7.07 12.66
CA GLU A 389 16.66 5.89 12.05
C GLU A 389 15.45 6.28 11.21
N THR A 390 15.56 6.11 9.90
CA THR A 390 14.44 6.17 8.95
C THR A 390 13.91 4.76 8.77
N ALA A 391 12.67 4.51 9.17
CA ALA A 391 12.05 3.20 9.00
C ALA A 391 11.81 2.89 7.51
N VAL A 392 11.88 1.62 7.14
CA VAL A 392 11.88 1.17 5.75
C VAL A 392 10.97 -0.03 5.57
N CYS A 393 10.05 0.04 4.63
CA CYS A 393 9.17 -1.08 4.32
C CYS A 393 9.65 -1.91 3.12
N ASN A 394 9.59 -3.24 3.28
CA ASN A 394 9.92 -4.24 2.26
C ASN A 394 8.67 -5.09 2.03
N LEU A 395 7.95 -4.82 0.93
CA LEU A 395 6.58 -5.29 0.74
C LEU A 395 6.44 -6.37 -0.34
N GLY A 396 5.47 -7.24 -0.14
CA GLY A 396 4.96 -8.18 -1.12
C GLY A 396 3.56 -8.63 -0.75
N SER A 397 2.79 -9.12 -1.71
CA SER A 397 1.40 -9.52 -1.47
C SER A 397 1.06 -10.86 -2.11
N ILE A 398 0.33 -11.67 -1.37
CA ILE A 398 -0.19 -12.97 -1.79
C ILE A 398 -1.50 -12.74 -2.55
N ASN A 399 -1.62 -13.31 -3.74
CA ASN A 399 -2.88 -13.34 -4.47
C ASN A 399 -3.76 -14.47 -3.93
N LEU A 400 -4.71 -14.14 -3.07
CA LEU A 400 -5.60 -15.12 -2.44
C LEU A 400 -6.43 -15.90 -3.48
N ALA A 401 -6.83 -15.27 -4.59
CA ALA A 401 -7.57 -15.93 -5.65
C ALA A 401 -6.80 -17.11 -6.28
N ALA A 402 -5.48 -17.05 -6.28
CA ALA A 402 -4.63 -18.14 -6.77
C ALA A 402 -4.47 -19.29 -5.77
N HIS A 403 -5.02 -19.16 -4.56
CA HIS A 403 -4.94 -20.17 -3.48
C HIS A 403 -6.31 -20.81 -3.20
N LEU A 404 -7.17 -20.86 -4.22
CA LEU A 404 -8.44 -21.56 -4.16
C LEU A 404 -8.36 -22.87 -4.94
N ASP A 405 -9.08 -23.87 -4.46
CA ASP A 405 -9.38 -25.13 -5.15
C ASP A 405 -10.88 -25.45 -5.04
N ASP A 406 -11.29 -26.64 -5.48
CA ASP A 406 -12.69 -27.07 -5.42
C ASP A 406 -13.24 -27.22 -3.98
N GLY A 407 -12.36 -27.29 -2.98
CA GLY A 407 -12.70 -27.39 -1.56
C GLY A 407 -12.69 -26.05 -0.81
N GLY A 408 -12.30 -24.95 -1.47
CA GLY A 408 -12.18 -23.64 -0.88
C GLY A 408 -10.76 -23.10 -0.89
N VAL A 409 -10.24 -22.63 0.27
CA VAL A 409 -8.85 -22.16 0.36
C VAL A 409 -7.91 -23.35 0.53
N ASP A 410 -6.94 -23.44 -0.38
CA ASP A 410 -5.81 -24.39 -0.27
C ASP A 410 -4.80 -23.89 0.78
N TRP A 411 -5.02 -24.31 2.01
CA TRP A 411 -4.23 -23.85 3.17
C TRP A 411 -2.76 -24.25 3.10
N ASP A 412 -2.45 -25.42 2.56
CA ASP A 412 -1.06 -25.89 2.47
C ASP A 412 -0.27 -25.12 1.41
N ARG A 413 -0.91 -24.83 0.28
CA ARG A 413 -0.32 -23.95 -0.74
C ARG A 413 -0.16 -22.52 -0.22
N LEU A 414 -1.15 -21.98 0.52
CA LEU A 414 -1.06 -20.68 1.14
C LEU A 414 0.13 -20.61 2.12
N ARG A 415 0.27 -21.55 3.03
CA ARG A 415 1.39 -21.62 3.98
C ARG A 415 2.73 -21.74 3.27
N THR A 416 2.82 -22.53 2.21
CA THR A 416 4.04 -22.69 1.39
C THR A 416 4.41 -21.37 0.73
N THR A 417 3.44 -20.67 0.14
CA THR A 417 3.65 -19.34 -0.45
C THR A 417 4.15 -18.33 0.58
N VAL A 418 3.57 -18.33 1.80
CA VAL A 418 4.03 -17.46 2.90
C VAL A 418 5.48 -17.73 3.25
N ARG A 419 5.88 -19.00 3.41
CA ARG A 419 7.26 -19.37 3.76
C ARG A 419 8.26 -18.86 2.72
N THR A 420 7.98 -19.09 1.45
CA THR A 420 8.83 -18.60 0.35
C THR A 420 8.85 -17.06 0.35
N ALA A 421 7.70 -16.39 0.44
CA ALA A 421 7.60 -14.93 0.42
C ALA A 421 8.41 -14.28 1.57
N VAL A 422 8.29 -14.78 2.80
CA VAL A 422 9.04 -14.27 3.96
C VAL A 422 10.56 -14.38 3.75
N ARG A 423 11.05 -15.51 3.24
CA ARG A 423 12.48 -15.71 2.94
C ARG A 423 13.01 -14.69 1.95
N PHE A 424 12.27 -14.44 0.89
CA PHE A 424 12.71 -13.49 -0.15
C PHE A 424 12.51 -12.02 0.25
N LEU A 425 11.50 -11.70 1.07
CA LEU A 425 11.36 -10.37 1.65
C LEU A 425 12.51 -10.05 2.63
N ASP A 426 12.93 -11.01 3.48
CA ASP A 426 14.11 -10.83 4.33
C ASP A 426 15.38 -10.55 3.51
N ARG A 427 15.51 -11.17 2.33
CA ARG A 427 16.66 -10.94 1.44
C ARG A 427 16.71 -9.55 0.83
N THR A 428 15.55 -8.93 0.60
CA THR A 428 15.52 -7.55 0.08
C THR A 428 16.26 -6.57 1.00
N ILE A 429 16.31 -6.87 2.30
CA ILE A 429 17.00 -6.05 3.30
C ILE A 429 18.52 -6.06 3.09
N ASP A 430 19.08 -7.21 2.77
CA ASP A 430 20.52 -7.38 2.60
C ASP A 430 21.01 -6.92 1.21
N LEU A 431 20.19 -7.10 0.18
CA LEU A 431 20.52 -6.82 -1.21
C LEU A 431 20.15 -5.40 -1.67
N GLY A 432 19.31 -4.72 -0.89
CA GLY A 432 18.79 -3.39 -1.23
C GLY A 432 19.85 -2.30 -1.21
N PHE A 433 19.75 -1.38 -2.17
CA PHE A 433 20.46 -0.10 -2.13
C PHE A 433 19.65 0.90 -1.30
N TYR A 434 20.28 1.56 -0.35
CA TYR A 434 19.67 2.56 0.51
C TYR A 434 20.09 3.98 0.12
N PRO A 435 19.16 4.89 -0.19
CA PRO A 435 19.49 6.26 -0.57
C PRO A 435 20.05 7.11 0.58
N THR A 436 19.82 6.71 1.83
CA THR A 436 20.31 7.39 3.04
C THR A 436 20.87 6.38 4.05
N PRO A 437 21.91 6.75 4.82
CA PRO A 437 22.50 5.88 5.83
C PRO A 437 21.53 5.57 6.99
N GLU A 438 20.62 6.48 7.32
CA GLU A 438 19.60 6.29 8.36
C GLU A 438 18.60 5.19 7.98
N ALA A 439 18.27 5.10 6.70
CA ALA A 439 17.38 4.02 6.18
C ALA A 439 18.11 2.66 6.22
N GLU A 440 19.38 2.61 5.83
CA GLU A 440 20.18 1.40 5.92
C GLU A 440 20.32 0.92 7.37
N ALA A 441 20.68 1.84 8.28
CA ALA A 441 20.85 1.54 9.70
C ALA A 441 19.57 0.96 10.32
N ALA A 442 18.42 1.59 10.11
CA ALA A 442 17.13 1.14 10.62
C ALA A 442 16.75 -0.23 10.04
N ASN A 443 16.81 -0.37 8.71
CA ASN A 443 16.34 -1.59 8.05
C ASN A 443 17.20 -2.82 8.43
N LYS A 444 18.52 -2.67 8.48
CA LYS A 444 19.44 -3.76 8.91
C LYS A 444 19.34 -4.07 10.40
N ARG A 445 19.05 -3.07 11.24
CA ARG A 445 18.90 -3.24 12.68
C ARG A 445 17.61 -3.98 13.04
N TRP A 446 16.48 -3.56 12.48
CA TRP A 446 15.16 -4.08 12.83
C TRP A 446 14.70 -5.22 11.92
N ARG A 447 15.16 -5.26 10.69
CA ARG A 447 14.79 -6.24 9.66
C ARG A 447 13.27 -6.42 9.50
N PRO A 448 12.48 -5.34 9.36
CA PRO A 448 11.05 -5.47 9.17
C PRO A 448 10.74 -5.91 7.74
N ILE A 449 9.67 -6.68 7.59
CA ILE A 449 9.05 -6.99 6.32
C ILE A 449 7.55 -6.72 6.40
N GLY A 450 6.89 -6.59 5.27
CA GLY A 450 5.45 -6.36 5.20
C GLY A 450 4.82 -7.29 4.16
N LEU A 451 4.44 -8.49 4.58
CA LEU A 451 3.69 -9.41 3.75
C LEU A 451 2.20 -9.09 3.87
N GLY A 452 1.56 -8.79 2.75
CA GLY A 452 0.14 -8.50 2.64
C GLY A 452 -0.59 -9.48 1.74
N VAL A 453 -1.82 -9.12 1.38
CA VAL A 453 -2.70 -9.90 0.52
C VAL A 453 -3.35 -9.02 -0.54
N MET A 454 -3.79 -9.65 -1.64
CA MET A 454 -4.67 -9.09 -2.66
C MET A 454 -5.67 -10.17 -3.10
N GLY A 455 -6.79 -9.77 -3.67
CA GLY A 455 -7.79 -10.71 -4.16
C GLY A 455 -8.76 -11.24 -3.09
N LEU A 456 -8.97 -10.54 -1.97
CA LEU A 456 -9.95 -10.98 -0.97
C LEU A 456 -11.37 -10.97 -1.54
N ALA A 457 -11.74 -9.95 -2.32
CA ALA A 457 -13.03 -9.90 -2.98
C ALA A 457 -13.23 -11.07 -3.98
N ASP A 458 -12.17 -11.45 -4.72
CA ASP A 458 -12.19 -12.62 -5.60
C ASP A 458 -12.51 -13.91 -4.84
N VAL A 459 -11.91 -14.10 -3.65
CA VAL A 459 -12.22 -15.24 -2.77
C VAL A 459 -13.68 -15.25 -2.40
N PHE A 460 -14.22 -14.11 -1.98
CA PHE A 460 -15.63 -14.03 -1.57
C PHE A 460 -16.58 -14.28 -2.73
N PHE A 461 -16.30 -13.76 -3.93
CA PHE A 461 -17.11 -14.06 -5.11
C PHE A 461 -17.05 -15.53 -5.48
N THR A 462 -15.87 -16.14 -5.49
CA THR A 462 -15.71 -17.56 -5.83
C THR A 462 -16.44 -18.46 -4.85
N LEU A 463 -16.35 -18.17 -3.55
CA LEU A 463 -17.01 -18.92 -2.49
C LEU A 463 -18.46 -18.46 -2.22
N ARG A 464 -18.96 -17.50 -3.00
CA ARG A 464 -20.32 -16.94 -2.93
C ARG A 464 -20.66 -16.35 -1.55
N LEU A 465 -19.70 -15.71 -0.91
CA LEU A 465 -19.84 -15.06 0.38
C LEU A 465 -20.12 -13.57 0.19
N PRO A 466 -21.28 -13.04 0.60
CA PRO A 466 -21.48 -11.59 0.66
C PRO A 466 -20.39 -10.94 1.53
N PHE A 467 -19.87 -9.80 1.09
CA PHE A 467 -18.68 -9.16 1.71
C PHE A 467 -18.88 -8.82 3.20
N ASP A 468 -20.11 -8.56 3.61
CA ASP A 468 -20.50 -8.23 5.00
C ASP A 468 -21.16 -9.41 5.74
N SER A 469 -21.01 -10.63 5.24
CA SER A 469 -21.53 -11.82 5.92
C SER A 469 -20.66 -12.28 7.08
N PRO A 470 -21.22 -12.96 8.08
CA PRO A 470 -20.44 -13.57 9.16
C PRO A 470 -19.39 -14.57 8.64
N GLU A 471 -19.71 -15.34 7.61
CA GLU A 471 -18.85 -16.34 7.00
C GLU A 471 -17.64 -15.66 6.31
N ALA A 472 -17.85 -14.51 5.66
CA ALA A 472 -16.78 -13.71 5.07
C ALA A 472 -15.83 -13.16 6.16
N LEU A 473 -16.39 -12.71 7.28
CA LEU A 473 -15.60 -12.25 8.44
C LEU A 473 -14.76 -13.38 9.04
N GLU A 474 -15.35 -14.55 9.26
CA GLU A 474 -14.66 -15.73 9.80
C GLU A 474 -13.54 -16.18 8.86
N LEU A 475 -13.83 -16.32 7.56
CA LEU A 475 -12.83 -16.74 6.57
C LEU A 475 -11.69 -15.74 6.45
N SER A 476 -11.98 -14.44 6.39
CA SER A 476 -10.98 -13.38 6.34
C SER A 476 -10.07 -13.39 7.56
N THR A 477 -10.63 -13.62 8.74
CA THR A 477 -9.88 -13.72 10.00
C THR A 477 -8.96 -14.94 9.99
N ARG A 478 -9.47 -16.10 9.56
CA ARG A 478 -8.70 -17.33 9.45
C ARG A 478 -7.56 -17.21 8.43
N ILE A 479 -7.79 -16.57 7.27
CA ILE A 479 -6.73 -16.32 6.29
C ILE A 479 -5.61 -15.49 6.94
N ALA A 480 -5.95 -14.42 7.66
CA ALA A 480 -4.95 -13.60 8.34
C ALA A 480 -4.18 -14.37 9.42
N GLU A 481 -4.84 -15.21 10.19
CA GLU A 481 -4.20 -16.08 11.20
C GLU A 481 -3.21 -17.06 10.58
N GLU A 482 -3.61 -17.79 9.55
CA GLU A 482 -2.77 -18.78 8.87
C GLU A 482 -1.52 -18.14 8.24
N ILE A 483 -1.68 -16.95 7.66
CA ILE A 483 -0.54 -16.18 7.13
C ILE A 483 0.40 -15.77 8.27
N ALA A 484 -0.12 -15.23 9.36
CA ALA A 484 0.69 -14.83 10.50
C ALA A 484 1.43 -16.01 11.12
N LEU A 485 0.75 -17.13 11.38
CA LEU A 485 1.36 -18.36 11.89
C LEU A 485 2.55 -18.81 11.04
N ALA A 486 2.35 -18.93 9.73
CA ALA A 486 3.40 -19.34 8.80
C ALA A 486 4.55 -18.32 8.71
N ALA A 487 4.25 -17.03 8.81
CA ALA A 487 5.27 -15.97 8.78
C ALA A 487 6.15 -15.98 10.04
N TYR A 488 5.54 -16.08 11.24
CA TYR A 488 6.28 -16.15 12.50
C TYR A 488 7.12 -17.43 12.59
N ASP A 489 6.56 -18.56 12.18
CA ASP A 489 7.25 -19.84 12.12
C ASP A 489 8.48 -19.76 11.22
N THR A 490 8.33 -19.17 10.02
CA THR A 490 9.43 -19.01 9.05
C THR A 490 10.48 -18.02 9.54
N SER A 491 10.08 -16.92 10.16
CA SER A 491 11.03 -15.93 10.72
C SER A 491 11.86 -16.53 11.86
N ALA A 492 11.28 -17.46 12.65
CA ALA A 492 12.01 -18.19 13.66
C ALA A 492 12.99 -19.22 13.04
N ASP A 493 12.64 -19.87 11.93
CA ASP A 493 13.58 -20.71 11.16
C ASP A 493 14.73 -19.90 10.61
N LEU A 494 14.45 -18.76 9.99
CA LEU A 494 15.48 -17.85 9.50
C LEU A 494 16.38 -17.33 10.63
N ALA A 495 15.84 -17.10 11.82
CA ALA A 495 16.64 -16.73 12.98
C ALA A 495 17.59 -17.85 13.41
N ALA A 496 17.16 -19.11 13.34
CA ALA A 496 18.03 -20.26 13.60
C ALA A 496 19.11 -20.44 12.53
N GLU A 497 18.78 -20.20 11.25
CA GLU A 497 19.68 -20.36 10.10
C GLU A 497 20.68 -19.22 9.96
N ARG A 498 20.24 -17.98 10.14
CA ARG A 498 20.97 -16.74 9.78
C ARG A 498 21.18 -15.76 10.95
N GLY A 499 20.71 -16.13 12.15
CA GLY A 499 20.69 -15.28 13.32
C GLY A 499 19.47 -14.36 13.40
N ARG A 500 19.10 -14.01 14.63
CA ARG A 500 18.01 -13.05 14.91
C ARG A 500 18.39 -11.63 14.50
N HIS A 501 17.39 -10.75 14.33
CA HIS A 501 17.68 -9.34 14.03
C HIS A 501 18.43 -8.64 15.19
N PRO A 502 19.33 -7.67 14.93
CA PRO A 502 20.20 -7.08 15.96
C PRO A 502 19.47 -6.50 17.17
N SER A 503 18.27 -5.92 16.97
CA SER A 503 17.48 -5.31 18.06
C SER A 503 16.51 -6.31 18.74
N TYR A 504 16.65 -7.61 18.55
CA TYR A 504 15.73 -8.60 19.10
C TYR A 504 15.52 -8.45 20.62
N ALA A 505 16.59 -8.23 21.37
CA ALA A 505 16.55 -8.05 22.83
C ALA A 505 15.72 -6.83 23.31
N GLU A 506 15.39 -5.91 22.40
CA GLU A 506 14.59 -4.72 22.68
C GLU A 506 13.10 -4.92 22.39
N THR A 507 12.73 -6.08 21.84
CA THR A 507 11.37 -6.39 21.39
C THR A 507 10.52 -7.05 22.46
N ARG A 508 9.20 -7.02 22.29
CA ARG A 508 8.25 -7.77 23.15
C ARG A 508 8.42 -9.27 23.01
N ALA A 509 8.74 -9.75 21.81
CA ALA A 509 9.00 -11.17 21.54
C ALA A 509 10.17 -11.70 22.36
N ALA A 510 11.19 -10.90 22.66
CA ALA A 510 12.27 -11.28 23.57
C ALA A 510 11.78 -11.51 25.01
N GLY A 511 10.71 -10.84 25.41
CA GLY A 511 9.98 -11.05 26.66
C GLY A 511 8.91 -12.14 26.60
N GLY A 512 8.81 -12.87 25.49
CA GLY A 512 7.84 -13.97 25.31
C GLY A 512 6.44 -13.52 24.91
N VAL A 513 6.24 -12.26 24.48
CA VAL A 513 4.94 -11.73 24.06
C VAL A 513 4.95 -11.47 22.55
N LEU A 514 4.16 -12.23 21.80
CA LEU A 514 3.94 -12.03 20.38
C LEU A 514 2.75 -11.08 20.13
N HIS A 515 2.65 -10.54 18.93
CA HIS A 515 1.57 -9.58 18.60
C HIS A 515 0.14 -10.13 18.87
N PRO A 516 -0.21 -11.38 18.51
CA PRO A 516 -1.53 -11.93 18.79
C PRO A 516 -1.88 -12.01 20.27
N ASP A 517 -0.89 -12.11 21.16
CA ASP A 517 -1.09 -12.24 22.61
C ASP A 517 -1.77 -11.02 23.25
N HIS A 518 -1.75 -9.88 22.55
CA HIS A 518 -2.46 -8.67 22.98
C HIS A 518 -3.97 -8.74 22.74
N TYR A 519 -4.46 -9.70 21.96
CA TYR A 519 -5.86 -9.77 21.50
C TYR A 519 -6.53 -11.11 21.78
N VAL A 520 -5.80 -12.20 21.67
CA VAL A 520 -6.34 -13.58 21.72
C VAL A 520 -5.57 -14.38 22.76
N THR A 521 -6.27 -15.10 23.58
CA THR A 521 -5.69 -16.10 24.47
C THR A 521 -5.48 -17.42 23.71
N GLY A 522 -4.29 -17.93 23.77
CA GLY A 522 -3.63 -19.04 23.10
C GLY A 522 -4.44 -20.11 22.42
N THR A 523 -4.01 -20.45 21.21
CA THR A 523 -4.32 -21.73 20.57
C THR A 523 -3.06 -22.61 20.58
N GLU A 524 -3.23 -23.93 20.49
CA GLU A 524 -2.12 -24.89 20.43
C GLU A 524 -1.11 -24.59 19.31
N GLN A 525 -1.59 -24.08 18.17
CA GLN A 525 -0.75 -23.69 17.05
C GLN A 525 0.16 -22.51 17.41
N TRP A 526 -0.34 -21.50 18.12
CA TRP A 526 0.45 -20.38 18.60
C TRP A 526 1.41 -20.78 19.71
N ASP A 527 1.10 -21.77 20.53
CA ASP A 527 2.01 -22.29 21.55
C ASP A 527 3.26 -22.91 20.92
N ALA A 528 3.11 -23.68 19.85
CA ALA A 528 4.24 -24.24 19.10
C ALA A 528 5.13 -23.13 18.49
N VAL A 529 4.54 -22.07 17.95
CA VAL A 529 5.29 -20.91 17.43
C VAL A 529 6.01 -20.18 18.57
N ARG A 530 5.36 -19.95 19.72
CA ARG A 530 5.99 -19.32 20.90
C ARG A 530 7.21 -20.10 21.38
N GLU A 531 7.09 -21.41 21.49
CA GLU A 531 8.21 -22.28 21.88
C GLU A 531 9.37 -22.18 20.89
N LYS A 532 9.08 -22.14 19.59
CA LYS A 532 10.08 -21.99 18.54
C LYS A 532 10.78 -20.62 18.61
N VAL A 533 10.01 -19.55 18.78
CA VAL A 533 10.53 -18.18 18.95
C VAL A 533 11.36 -18.07 20.24
N ALA A 534 10.94 -18.70 21.33
CA ALA A 534 11.71 -18.71 22.57
C ALA A 534 13.10 -19.36 22.40
N ARG A 535 13.21 -20.39 21.55
CA ARG A 535 14.51 -21.05 21.25
C ARG A 535 15.38 -20.24 20.31
N SER A 536 14.81 -19.78 19.19
CA SER A 536 15.57 -19.21 18.06
C SER A 536 15.56 -17.68 18.03
N GLY A 537 14.56 -17.03 18.63
CA GLY A 537 14.24 -15.62 18.37
C GLY A 537 13.52 -15.45 17.03
N LEU A 538 13.48 -14.20 16.56
CA LEU A 538 12.93 -13.82 15.25
C LEU A 538 14.01 -13.17 14.39
N ARG A 539 14.01 -13.50 13.09
CA ARG A 539 14.85 -12.83 12.07
C ARG A 539 14.30 -11.45 11.72
N ASN A 540 12.98 -11.30 11.73
CA ASN A 540 12.27 -10.09 11.37
C ASN A 540 11.53 -9.53 12.58
N SER A 541 11.63 -8.23 12.82
CA SER A 541 10.96 -7.60 13.97
C SER A 541 9.45 -7.45 13.76
N LEU A 542 9.02 -7.26 12.50
CA LEU A 542 7.63 -7.15 12.05
C LEU A 542 7.50 -7.90 10.72
N MET A 543 6.31 -8.44 10.41
CA MET A 543 6.14 -9.35 9.29
C MET A 543 4.93 -9.06 8.42
N ILE A 544 3.82 -8.57 8.96
CA ILE A 544 2.54 -8.47 8.26
C ILE A 544 2.10 -7.01 8.13
N ALA A 545 1.90 -6.58 6.88
CA ALA A 545 1.33 -5.29 6.55
C ALA A 545 0.48 -5.40 5.28
N ILE A 546 -0.73 -4.85 5.28
CA ILE A 546 -1.60 -4.92 4.12
C ILE A 546 -1.54 -3.61 3.34
N ALA A 547 -0.75 -3.63 2.27
CA ALA A 547 -0.59 -2.54 1.32
C ALA A 547 -1.79 -2.44 0.35
N PRO A 548 -1.98 -1.29 -0.34
CA PRO A 548 -3.12 -1.09 -1.24
C PRO A 548 -3.12 -1.97 -2.50
N THR A 549 -1.97 -2.45 -2.96
CA THR A 549 -1.74 -3.37 -4.10
C THR A 549 -2.28 -2.94 -5.46
N ALA A 550 -2.62 -1.67 -5.69
CA ALA A 550 -3.32 -1.21 -6.91
C ALA A 550 -2.67 -1.70 -8.22
N THR A 551 -1.33 -1.61 -8.37
CA THR A 551 -0.65 -2.03 -9.60
C THR A 551 -0.40 -3.53 -9.65
N ILE A 552 0.09 -4.13 -8.56
CA ILE A 552 0.41 -5.57 -8.57
C ILE A 552 -0.86 -6.44 -8.62
N ALA A 553 -1.97 -6.00 -8.04
CA ALA A 553 -3.26 -6.67 -8.20
C ALA A 553 -3.75 -6.62 -9.66
N SER A 554 -3.51 -5.50 -10.37
CA SER A 554 -3.79 -5.40 -11.81
C SER A 554 -2.95 -6.38 -12.63
N ILE A 555 -1.65 -6.53 -12.31
CA ILE A 555 -0.77 -7.52 -12.94
C ILE A 555 -1.28 -8.93 -12.67
N ALA A 556 -1.66 -9.21 -11.43
CA ALA A 556 -2.16 -10.52 -11.01
C ALA A 556 -3.58 -10.84 -11.51
N GLY A 557 -4.31 -9.84 -12.03
CA GLY A 557 -5.68 -10.00 -12.51
C GLY A 557 -6.70 -10.28 -11.40
N CYS A 558 -6.48 -9.73 -10.21
CA CYS A 558 -7.37 -9.85 -9.05
C CYS A 558 -7.79 -8.47 -8.52
N TYR A 559 -8.74 -8.44 -7.58
CA TYR A 559 -9.13 -7.23 -6.87
C TYR A 559 -8.06 -6.77 -5.89
N GLU A 560 -8.02 -5.47 -5.63
CA GLU A 560 -7.02 -4.82 -4.78
C GLU A 560 -7.15 -5.27 -3.32
N CYS A 561 -6.05 -5.59 -2.68
CA CYS A 561 -5.83 -5.93 -1.26
C CYS A 561 -7.06 -6.60 -0.56
N ILE A 562 -7.64 -5.91 0.41
CA ILE A 562 -8.78 -6.34 1.24
C ILE A 562 -10.07 -5.59 0.89
N GLU A 563 -10.07 -4.84 -0.22
CA GLU A 563 -11.18 -3.95 -0.57
C GLU A 563 -12.34 -4.68 -1.24
N PRO A 564 -13.58 -4.23 -0.99
CA PRO A 564 -14.71 -4.59 -1.83
C PRO A 564 -14.57 -3.90 -3.19
N GLN A 565 -15.19 -4.46 -4.21
CA GLN A 565 -15.26 -3.83 -5.52
C GLN A 565 -15.95 -2.46 -5.45
N VAL A 566 -15.38 -1.47 -6.12
CA VAL A 566 -15.95 -0.11 -6.18
C VAL A 566 -17.10 -0.03 -7.16
N SER A 567 -17.04 -0.82 -8.25
CA SER A 567 -18.05 -0.90 -9.29
C SER A 567 -17.95 -2.25 -10.01
N ASN A 568 -19.06 -2.78 -10.52
CA ASN A 568 -19.06 -4.00 -11.35
C ASN A 568 -18.70 -3.72 -12.82
N VAL A 569 -18.74 -2.45 -13.27
CA VAL A 569 -18.23 -2.00 -14.58
C VAL A 569 -17.55 -0.66 -14.36
N PHE A 570 -16.29 -0.58 -14.70
CA PHE A 570 -15.51 0.64 -14.54
C PHE A 570 -14.51 0.81 -15.68
N LYS A 571 -14.12 2.05 -15.89
CA LYS A 571 -13.14 2.45 -16.87
C LYS A 571 -11.81 2.74 -16.13
N ARG A 572 -10.73 2.11 -16.55
CA ARG A 572 -9.39 2.45 -16.09
C ARG A 572 -8.66 3.24 -17.17
N GLU A 573 -8.17 4.39 -16.81
CA GLU A 573 -7.27 5.19 -17.63
C GLU A 573 -5.82 4.91 -17.23
N THR A 574 -4.97 4.68 -18.21
CA THR A 574 -3.53 4.51 -18.04
C THR A 574 -2.78 5.35 -19.07
N LEU A 575 -1.46 5.40 -18.96
CA LEU A 575 -0.61 6.03 -19.99
C LEU A 575 -0.81 5.39 -21.38
N SER A 576 -1.32 4.16 -21.44
CA SER A 576 -1.53 3.39 -22.67
C SER A 576 -2.95 3.49 -23.24
N GLY A 577 -3.86 4.20 -22.57
CA GLY A 577 -5.24 4.36 -23.00
C GLY A 577 -6.27 4.01 -21.93
N GLU A 578 -7.52 4.00 -22.38
CA GLU A 578 -8.69 3.70 -21.56
C GLU A 578 -9.08 2.23 -21.69
N PHE A 579 -9.20 1.55 -20.55
CA PHE A 579 -9.57 0.14 -20.50
C PHE A 579 -10.87 -0.04 -19.74
N LEU A 580 -11.80 -0.75 -20.37
CA LEU A 580 -13.07 -1.08 -19.75
C LEU A 580 -12.93 -2.42 -19.00
N GLN A 581 -13.24 -2.39 -17.71
CA GLN A 581 -13.17 -3.55 -16.83
C GLN A 581 -14.60 -3.94 -16.40
N VAL A 582 -14.83 -5.23 -16.24
CA VAL A 582 -16.10 -5.76 -15.76
C VAL A 582 -15.83 -6.86 -14.74
N ASN A 583 -16.71 -6.97 -13.73
CA ASN A 583 -16.64 -8.04 -12.76
C ASN A 583 -16.95 -9.39 -13.46
N ARG A 584 -15.89 -10.18 -13.70
CA ARG A 584 -15.98 -11.46 -14.41
C ARG A 584 -16.87 -12.48 -13.70
N TYR A 585 -16.95 -12.45 -12.37
CA TYR A 585 -17.78 -13.35 -11.57
C TYR A 585 -19.26 -13.04 -11.79
N LEU A 586 -19.65 -11.76 -11.76
CA LEU A 586 -20.99 -11.30 -12.06
C LEU A 586 -21.39 -11.68 -13.49
N VAL A 587 -20.50 -11.47 -14.47
CA VAL A 587 -20.76 -11.81 -15.86
C VAL A 587 -20.98 -13.31 -16.02
N ALA A 588 -20.14 -14.15 -15.41
CA ALA A 588 -20.30 -15.60 -15.45
C ALA A 588 -21.64 -16.05 -14.86
N ASP A 589 -22.04 -15.51 -13.70
CA ASP A 589 -23.33 -15.82 -13.07
C ASP A 589 -24.50 -15.38 -13.93
N LEU A 590 -24.43 -14.20 -14.55
CA LEU A 590 -25.48 -13.68 -15.43
C LEU A 590 -25.58 -14.47 -16.75
N GLN A 591 -24.41 -14.86 -17.30
CA GLN A 591 -24.35 -15.73 -18.50
C GLN A 591 -24.99 -17.10 -18.22
N ALA A 592 -24.62 -17.74 -17.11
CA ALA A 592 -25.16 -19.03 -16.68
C ALA A 592 -26.70 -19.01 -16.53
N ARG A 593 -27.28 -17.84 -16.24
CA ARG A 593 -28.73 -17.63 -16.10
C ARG A 593 -29.37 -17.05 -17.36
N GLY A 594 -28.61 -16.85 -18.44
CA GLY A 594 -29.15 -16.28 -19.71
C GLY A 594 -29.52 -14.79 -19.60
N LEU A 595 -29.01 -14.08 -18.59
CA LEU A 595 -29.36 -12.68 -18.30
C LEU A 595 -28.37 -11.66 -18.90
N TRP A 596 -27.17 -12.06 -19.36
CA TRP A 596 -26.14 -11.17 -19.88
C TRP A 596 -26.45 -10.65 -21.27
N THR A 597 -27.44 -9.76 -21.38
CA THR A 597 -27.92 -9.15 -22.64
C THR A 597 -27.26 -7.78 -22.87
N GLN A 598 -27.40 -7.25 -24.11
CA GLN A 598 -26.97 -5.88 -24.41
C GLN A 598 -27.68 -4.85 -23.52
N GLN A 599 -29.03 -5.03 -23.35
CA GLN A 599 -29.82 -4.15 -22.50
C GLN A 599 -29.30 -4.13 -21.07
N LEU A 600 -28.99 -5.30 -20.49
CA LEU A 600 -28.44 -5.38 -19.12
C LEU A 600 -27.06 -4.69 -18.97
N ARG A 601 -26.20 -4.84 -19.99
CA ARG A 601 -24.90 -4.15 -20.01
C ARG A 601 -25.06 -2.63 -20.00
N ASP A 602 -26.02 -2.12 -20.76
CA ASP A 602 -26.29 -0.68 -20.83
C ASP A 602 -26.96 -0.18 -19.54
N ASP A 603 -27.84 -1.00 -18.93
CA ASP A 603 -28.39 -0.69 -17.61
C ASP A 603 -27.36 -0.66 -16.51
N LEU A 604 -26.41 -1.61 -16.53
CA LEU A 604 -25.30 -1.68 -15.56
C LEU A 604 -24.37 -0.46 -15.67
N LYS A 605 -24.07 0.00 -16.89
CA LYS A 605 -23.31 1.23 -17.12
C LYS A 605 -24.06 2.46 -16.60
N ARG A 606 -25.38 2.58 -16.86
CA ARG A 606 -26.21 3.69 -16.37
C ARG A 606 -26.33 3.72 -14.85
N ALA A 607 -26.23 2.56 -14.21
CA ALA A 607 -26.25 2.41 -12.76
C ALA A 607 -24.86 2.51 -12.11
N ASP A 608 -23.83 3.02 -12.82
CA ASP A 608 -22.45 3.11 -12.34
C ASP A 608 -21.89 1.77 -11.81
N GLY A 609 -22.29 0.67 -12.43
CA GLY A 609 -21.90 -0.68 -12.04
C GLY A 609 -22.66 -1.28 -10.85
N SER A 610 -23.68 -0.58 -10.32
CA SER A 610 -24.58 -1.15 -9.31
C SER A 610 -25.57 -2.12 -9.92
N VAL A 611 -25.79 -3.25 -9.26
CA VAL A 611 -26.81 -4.24 -9.63
C VAL A 611 -28.14 -4.02 -8.88
N GLN A 612 -28.18 -3.12 -7.90
CA GLN A 612 -29.28 -3.03 -6.93
C GLN A 612 -30.60 -2.56 -7.56
N THR A 613 -30.52 -1.60 -8.46
CA THR A 613 -31.70 -0.95 -9.06
C THR A 613 -32.14 -1.57 -10.40
N ILE A 614 -31.39 -2.57 -10.90
CA ILE A 614 -31.66 -3.17 -12.21
C ILE A 614 -32.75 -4.24 -12.08
N PRO A 615 -33.89 -4.08 -12.76
CA PRO A 615 -34.94 -5.09 -12.78
C PRO A 615 -34.44 -6.39 -13.41
N GLY A 616 -34.91 -7.52 -12.91
CA GLY A 616 -34.61 -8.86 -13.47
C GLY A 616 -33.29 -9.47 -12.98
N ILE A 617 -32.44 -8.75 -12.24
CA ILE A 617 -31.32 -9.37 -11.54
C ILE A 617 -31.85 -10.02 -10.26
N PRO A 618 -31.57 -11.32 -10.05
CA PRO A 618 -32.01 -12.04 -8.85
C PRO A 618 -31.38 -11.49 -7.55
N ASP A 619 -32.12 -11.58 -6.44
CA ASP A 619 -31.76 -10.98 -5.17
C ASP A 619 -30.44 -11.58 -4.57
N ASP A 620 -30.20 -12.88 -4.81
CA ASP A 620 -28.93 -13.51 -4.38
C ASP A 620 -27.71 -12.88 -5.06
N LEU A 621 -27.82 -12.50 -6.33
CA LEU A 621 -26.76 -11.78 -7.03
C LEU A 621 -26.66 -10.32 -6.57
N LYS A 622 -27.79 -9.68 -6.27
CA LYS A 622 -27.78 -8.32 -5.72
C LYS A 622 -27.04 -8.25 -4.39
N VAL A 623 -27.24 -9.22 -3.51
CA VAL A 623 -26.55 -9.30 -2.23
C VAL A 623 -25.06 -9.56 -2.40
N LEU A 624 -24.68 -10.50 -3.29
CA LEU A 624 -23.30 -10.91 -3.51
C LEU A 624 -22.44 -9.80 -4.17
N TYR A 625 -23.03 -9.09 -5.16
CA TYR A 625 -22.30 -8.12 -5.98
C TYR A 625 -22.53 -6.66 -5.58
N ARG A 626 -22.83 -6.40 -4.30
CA ARG A 626 -22.85 -5.04 -3.77
C ARG A 626 -21.49 -4.37 -3.95
N THR A 627 -21.53 -3.12 -4.35
CA THR A 627 -20.32 -2.27 -4.46
C THR A 627 -19.91 -1.72 -3.10
N ALA A 628 -18.68 -1.22 -2.98
CA ALA A 628 -18.18 -0.57 -1.76
C ALA A 628 -19.10 0.55 -1.23
N TRP A 629 -19.85 1.22 -2.13
CA TRP A 629 -20.79 2.29 -1.81
C TRP A 629 -22.08 1.81 -1.16
N GLU A 630 -22.41 0.55 -1.35
CA GLU A 630 -23.65 -0.11 -0.93
C GLU A 630 -23.46 -0.96 0.34
N LEU A 631 -22.20 -1.22 0.69
CA LEU A 631 -21.85 -1.96 1.89
C LEU A 631 -21.90 -1.04 3.13
N PRO A 632 -22.38 -1.55 4.28
CA PRO A 632 -22.22 -0.85 5.55
C PRO A 632 -20.74 -0.69 5.89
N GLN A 633 -20.25 0.54 6.05
CA GLN A 633 -18.84 0.77 6.37
C GLN A 633 -18.43 0.16 7.72
N LYS A 634 -19.39 -0.03 8.61
CA LYS A 634 -19.22 -0.82 9.82
C LYS A 634 -18.66 -2.22 9.54
N ALA A 635 -19.13 -2.87 8.47
CA ALA A 635 -18.66 -4.21 8.11
C ALA A 635 -17.17 -4.21 7.71
N LEU A 636 -16.71 -3.18 6.97
CA LEU A 636 -15.30 -3.05 6.60
C LEU A 636 -14.42 -2.83 7.84
N ILE A 637 -14.90 -2.02 8.79
CA ILE A 637 -14.21 -1.78 10.07
C ILE A 637 -14.17 -3.06 10.89
N ASP A 638 -15.27 -3.82 10.97
CA ASP A 638 -15.33 -5.08 11.70
C ASP A 638 -14.40 -6.15 11.10
N LEU A 639 -14.37 -6.27 9.78
CA LEU A 639 -13.42 -7.13 9.05
C LEU A 639 -11.95 -6.76 9.36
N ALA A 640 -11.64 -5.47 9.33
CA ALA A 640 -10.29 -4.98 9.66
C ALA A 640 -9.92 -5.26 11.12
N ALA A 641 -10.85 -5.02 12.05
CA ALA A 641 -10.66 -5.28 13.48
C ALA A 641 -10.48 -6.78 13.78
N ALA A 642 -11.20 -7.65 13.08
CA ALA A 642 -11.08 -9.10 13.26
C ALA A 642 -9.74 -9.65 12.75
N ARG A 643 -9.17 -9.08 11.67
CA ARG A 643 -7.84 -9.44 11.18
C ARG A 643 -6.69 -8.87 12.03
N GLN A 644 -6.92 -7.74 12.72
CA GLN A 644 -5.85 -6.98 13.39
C GLN A 644 -5.01 -7.78 14.40
N PRO A 645 -5.51 -8.80 15.13
CA PRO A 645 -4.69 -9.66 15.97
C PRO A 645 -3.53 -10.35 15.23
N TYR A 646 -3.66 -10.53 13.93
CA TYR A 646 -2.71 -11.25 13.08
C TYR A 646 -1.91 -10.30 12.14
N ILE A 647 -2.03 -8.99 12.34
CA ILE A 647 -1.33 -7.97 11.54
C ILE A 647 -0.52 -7.10 12.49
N ASP A 648 0.77 -7.38 12.60
CA ASP A 648 1.65 -6.72 13.56
C ASP A 648 1.98 -5.26 13.18
N GLN A 649 1.92 -4.89 11.90
CA GLN A 649 1.89 -3.50 11.46
C GLN A 649 0.45 -3.01 11.30
N SER A 650 0.00 -2.62 10.11
CA SER A 650 -1.38 -2.17 9.91
C SER A 650 -1.95 -2.54 8.53
N GLN A 651 -3.10 -1.96 8.21
CA GLN A 651 -3.87 -2.19 6.99
C GLN A 651 -4.21 -0.86 6.34
N SER A 652 -4.01 -0.73 5.02
CA SER A 652 -4.49 0.41 4.23
C SER A 652 -6.00 0.31 4.05
N LEU A 653 -6.76 0.72 5.05
CA LEU A 653 -8.21 0.61 5.07
C LEU A 653 -8.87 1.86 4.47
N ASN A 654 -9.34 1.76 3.23
CA ASN A 654 -10.23 2.75 2.63
C ASN A 654 -11.65 2.62 3.17
N LEU A 655 -12.31 3.77 3.36
CA LEU A 655 -13.71 3.85 3.75
C LEU A 655 -14.48 4.63 2.68
N PHE A 656 -15.74 4.23 2.44
CA PHE A 656 -16.53 4.71 1.31
C PHE A 656 -17.82 5.34 1.80
N MET A 657 -18.08 6.58 1.43
CA MET A 657 -19.32 7.26 1.78
C MET A 657 -19.77 8.17 0.65
N ALA A 658 -20.80 7.76 -0.09
CA ALA A 658 -21.29 8.50 -1.25
C ALA A 658 -21.71 9.94 -0.91
N SER A 659 -22.29 10.16 0.27
CA SER A 659 -22.75 11.47 0.75
C SER A 659 -22.29 11.66 2.20
N PRO A 660 -21.03 12.08 2.42
CA PRO A 660 -20.49 12.25 3.77
C PRO A 660 -21.15 13.44 4.48
N THR A 661 -21.54 13.22 5.73
CA THR A 661 -21.93 14.29 6.66
C THR A 661 -21.01 14.22 7.88
N ILE A 662 -20.79 15.35 8.56
CA ILE A 662 -19.92 15.41 9.74
C ILE A 662 -20.40 14.40 10.80
N GLY A 663 -21.71 14.28 11.04
CA GLY A 663 -22.24 13.33 12.01
C GLY A 663 -21.97 11.86 11.66
N LYS A 664 -22.18 11.46 10.39
CA LYS A 664 -21.89 10.09 9.93
C LYS A 664 -20.41 9.76 10.02
N LEU A 665 -19.55 10.70 9.60
CA LEU A 665 -18.11 10.53 9.68
C LEU A 665 -17.64 10.44 11.13
N SER A 666 -18.13 11.33 12.01
CA SER A 666 -17.82 11.32 13.44
C SER A 666 -18.12 9.95 14.06
N SER A 667 -19.29 9.39 13.79
CA SER A 667 -19.69 8.07 14.30
C SER A 667 -18.82 6.95 13.74
N MET A 668 -18.50 6.99 12.44
CA MET A 668 -17.71 5.98 11.75
C MET A 668 -16.28 5.92 12.30
N TYR A 669 -15.58 7.05 12.41
CA TYR A 669 -14.21 7.08 12.91
C TYR A 669 -14.12 6.87 14.43
N ALA A 670 -15.12 7.30 15.22
CA ALA A 670 -15.22 6.93 16.63
C ALA A 670 -15.42 5.41 16.78
N TYR A 671 -16.21 4.79 15.90
CA TYR A 671 -16.35 3.33 15.87
C TYR A 671 -15.04 2.63 15.53
N ALA A 672 -14.31 3.11 14.52
CA ALA A 672 -13.01 2.56 14.15
C ALA A 672 -12.01 2.62 15.33
N TRP A 673 -11.94 3.74 16.03
CA TRP A 673 -11.14 3.88 17.24
C TRP A 673 -11.56 2.88 18.35
N LYS A 674 -12.87 2.78 18.63
CA LYS A 674 -13.40 1.84 19.65
C LYS A 674 -13.13 0.38 19.31
N ARG A 675 -13.10 0.06 18.02
CA ARG A 675 -12.71 -1.29 17.54
C ARG A 675 -11.20 -1.53 17.62
N GLY A 676 -10.43 -0.52 18.06
CA GLY A 676 -9.00 -0.60 18.27
C GLY A 676 -8.18 -0.60 16.99
N LEU A 677 -8.71 -0.08 15.87
CA LEU A 677 -7.94 0.05 14.64
C LEU A 677 -6.72 0.93 14.87
N LYS A 678 -5.60 0.59 14.20
CA LYS A 678 -4.36 1.37 14.27
C LYS A 678 -4.37 2.53 13.27
N THR A 679 -4.86 2.28 12.05
CA THR A 679 -4.88 3.27 10.97
C THR A 679 -6.15 3.15 10.14
N THR A 680 -6.53 4.26 9.50
CA THR A 680 -7.43 4.33 8.37
C THR A 680 -6.72 5.05 7.22
N TYR A 681 -7.22 4.90 5.99
CA TYR A 681 -6.64 5.49 4.80
C TYR A 681 -7.62 6.49 4.17
N TYR A 682 -7.77 6.52 2.85
CA TYR A 682 -8.67 7.47 2.20
C TYR A 682 -10.12 7.32 2.64
N LEU A 683 -10.78 8.46 2.83
CA LEU A 683 -12.23 8.54 2.71
C LEU A 683 -12.56 8.79 1.24
N ARG A 684 -13.18 7.82 0.61
CA ARG A 684 -13.69 7.97 -0.75
C ARG A 684 -15.12 8.48 -0.71
N SER A 685 -15.40 9.60 -1.42
CA SER A 685 -16.73 10.18 -1.53
C SER A 685 -17.11 10.32 -3.00
N ARG A 686 -18.41 10.33 -3.30
CA ARG A 686 -18.92 10.64 -4.64
C ARG A 686 -19.27 12.14 -4.71
N PRO A 687 -19.07 12.81 -5.88
CA PRO A 687 -19.55 14.18 -6.06
C PRO A 687 -21.04 14.30 -5.80
N ALA A 688 -21.47 15.38 -5.18
CA ALA A 688 -22.89 15.62 -4.87
C ALA A 688 -23.76 15.82 -6.14
N THR A 689 -23.16 16.20 -7.27
CA THR A 689 -23.83 16.40 -8.56
C THR A 689 -23.59 15.22 -9.50
N ARG A 690 -24.62 14.43 -9.78
CA ARG A 690 -24.64 13.59 -10.97
C ARG A 690 -24.73 14.50 -12.20
N ILE A 691 -23.68 14.56 -13.02
CA ILE A 691 -23.78 15.06 -14.37
C ILE A 691 -24.67 14.07 -15.11
N ALA A 692 -25.89 14.49 -15.50
CA ALA A 692 -26.73 13.67 -16.37
C ALA A 692 -25.94 13.41 -17.65
N GLN A 693 -25.60 12.14 -17.90
CA GLN A 693 -24.94 11.75 -19.15
C GLN A 693 -25.91 11.94 -20.30
N THR A 694 -25.80 13.05 -20.98
CA THR A 694 -26.29 13.19 -22.33
C THR A 694 -25.23 12.61 -23.28
N THR A 695 -25.69 11.79 -24.17
CA THR A 695 -24.97 11.13 -25.26
C THR A 695 -23.89 11.99 -25.88
N VAL A 696 -22.66 11.41 -25.93
CA VAL A 696 -21.55 11.78 -26.82
C VAL A 696 -21.15 13.25 -26.81
N GLN A 697 -20.27 13.63 -25.89
CA GLN A 697 -19.33 14.75 -26.12
C GLN A 697 -18.00 14.47 -25.40
N THR A 698 -16.94 14.84 -26.07
CA THR A 698 -15.52 14.79 -25.67
C THR A 698 -15.34 15.32 -24.24
N PRO A 699 -14.52 14.69 -23.38
CA PRO A 699 -14.32 15.15 -22.01
C PRO A 699 -13.73 16.56 -21.97
N SER A 700 -14.27 17.43 -21.13
CA SER A 700 -13.71 18.75 -20.88
C SER A 700 -12.42 18.65 -20.05
N ALA A 701 -11.53 19.64 -20.20
CA ALA A 701 -10.27 19.72 -19.44
C ALA A 701 -10.45 19.65 -17.92
N GLU A 702 -11.62 20.00 -17.39
CA GLU A 702 -11.98 19.91 -15.97
C GLU A 702 -12.26 18.47 -15.50
N ALA A 703 -12.82 17.60 -16.37
CA ALA A 703 -12.99 16.18 -16.07
C ALA A 703 -11.63 15.44 -16.03
N ILE A 704 -10.68 15.91 -16.84
CA ILE A 704 -9.29 15.42 -16.84
C ILE A 704 -8.56 15.84 -15.54
N ALA A 705 -8.79 17.07 -15.06
CA ALA A 705 -8.20 17.55 -13.80
C ALA A 705 -8.68 16.75 -12.58
N CYS A 706 -9.96 16.37 -12.53
CA CYS A 706 -10.53 15.58 -11.44
C CYS A 706 -10.04 14.12 -11.44
N SER A 707 -9.68 13.55 -12.59
CA SER A 707 -9.08 12.22 -12.70
C SER A 707 -7.58 12.20 -12.38
N LEU A 708 -6.89 13.36 -12.53
CA LEU A 708 -5.48 13.53 -12.18
C LEU A 708 -5.23 13.68 -10.68
N GLU A 709 -6.24 14.02 -9.89
CA GLU A 709 -6.16 14.07 -8.42
C GLU A 709 -6.37 12.71 -7.74
N ASN A 710 -6.62 11.65 -8.50
CA ASN A 710 -6.94 10.30 -8.01
C ASN A 710 -5.70 9.40 -7.86
N PRO A 711 -5.83 8.31 -7.08
CA PRO A 711 -4.83 7.60 -6.27
C PRO A 711 -3.66 6.95 -7.02
N GLU A 712 -3.37 7.32 -8.25
CA GLU A 712 -2.14 6.91 -8.95
C GLU A 712 -0.86 7.37 -8.20
N THR A 713 -0.99 8.28 -7.24
CA THR A 713 0.11 8.68 -6.35
C THR A 713 0.46 7.64 -5.29
N CYS A 714 -0.41 6.68 -5.02
CA CYS A 714 -0.16 5.59 -4.07
C CYS A 714 0.71 4.45 -4.61
N GLU A 715 1.08 4.47 -5.87
CA GLU A 715 2.02 3.49 -6.45
C GLU A 715 3.41 3.49 -5.79
N ALA A 716 3.70 4.48 -4.96
CA ALA A 716 4.97 4.55 -4.23
C ALA A 716 5.14 3.45 -3.18
N CYS A 717 4.06 2.86 -2.69
CA CYS A 717 4.10 1.86 -1.63
C CYS A 717 3.95 0.41 -2.13
N GLN A 718 3.93 0.20 -3.42
CA GLN A 718 3.73 -1.14 -4.02
C GLN A 718 4.94 -1.68 -4.71
#